data_8da465ea34394927e05cf8ad902aefde
#
_entry.id   8da465ea34394927e05cf8ad902aefde
#
_cell.length_a   1.000
_cell.length_b   1.000
_cell.length_c   1.000
_cell.angle_alpha   90.00
_cell.angle_beta   90.00
_cell.angle_gamma   90.00
#
_symmetry.space_group_name_H-M   'P 1'
#
loop_
_entity.id
_entity.type
_entity.pdbx_description
1 polymer ?
#
loop_
_entity_poly.entity_id
_entity_poly.type
_entity_poly.pdbx_seq_one_letter_code
_entity_poly.pdbx_strand_id
1 'polypeptide(L)'
;MLLDDPARPRAQAPGRGRIVILQPRRVAARAVAARVAWERHCPLGSEVGYQIRFDDRTSLGTRICFVTEGILLRWLQDDPDLSDIAAVIFDEFHERNLLSDVALALAKRLQQTRRPDLKIVVMSATLEAAPVAGYLGGCPVLVSEGKAFPVEIRHLDLPDDRPISEQAGEAVARIVEAGDPGDILVFMPGMAEINATLGACRAARLTEPLAMIPLHGDLPPEEQDLAFAPSRLRKLIVSTNVAETSVTIDGVVHVIDSGLARVARYDAERGLGTLLLEPISRASADQRAGRAGRTAPGVCHRLWTESGHLNRAERNTPEIQRSDLAEVVLLLHSLGIADATRFDWLDQPDPQSVARAEKLLRTLGAIREEVPPSAIGDGRRRPDGTDRTDPTDPTDPTDPTDQTDGTIRHPQSPIRNSDLSPIGWKMLRLPMHPRYSRMLVEASRLGCIPAAALCAALVSGRDLLARLGRDDKHISEARELFEASAESDFFTLMRAFQFARNSHFNVEQCRRYGVHAQIARQVQQTFEQILQLAGRDLKETPAEPPTRGDDALPRCLMAGFIDQLCRRRDQGTLDCDLTEGRSGALARESVVYNAPLFVAASIREISSRAGPVTLLGLATAVKREWIEETFPSQVTAAIEHLFDRTHRRVSAVKLIRFQDLVLHHEHQPAVDPAAAGRCLAQAYSKDYFELPQFNHEIRQTSARLNLAAAVMPELELPPVDAAAITLCLGRAFSGLTLVKEAQAAPLRDAFVDFLGRDRLEWLNEVAPAAIPWLGEKKLKLLYPEETRDEDARPNSPEANVKLHEIFRLKEHPQICEGRLPVRLWLCAPDGKRLESTLNWPAFKAAVYPKLKPALQKKYPANVWI
;
A
#
# COMPACT_ATOMS: atom_id res chain seq x y z
N MET A 1 -26.66 17.05 -34.08
CA MET A 1 -27.72 16.80 -33.12
C MET A 1 -27.47 17.54 -31.81
N LEU A 2 -26.42 17.29 -31.02
CA LEU A 2 -26.15 18.05 -29.78
C LEU A 2 -25.84 19.54 -30.07
N LEU A 3 -25.22 19.88 -31.20
CA LEU A 3 -24.93 21.26 -31.62
C LEU A 3 -26.16 22.05 -32.08
N ASP A 4 -27.11 21.35 -32.67
CA ASP A 4 -28.24 21.96 -33.36
C ASP A 4 -29.58 21.77 -32.65
N ASP A 5 -29.53 21.47 -31.33
CA ASP A 5 -30.73 21.28 -30.50
C ASP A 5 -31.53 22.60 -30.41
N PRO A 6 -32.75 22.66 -30.96
CA PRO A 6 -33.54 23.89 -30.97
C PRO A 6 -34.10 24.27 -29.58
N ALA A 7 -34.03 23.37 -28.59
CA ALA A 7 -34.42 23.65 -27.21
C ALA A 7 -33.32 24.40 -26.42
N ARG A 8 -32.15 24.63 -26.99
CA ARG A 8 -31.11 25.44 -26.40
C ARG A 8 -31.47 26.92 -26.51
N PRO A 9 -31.53 27.67 -25.40
CA PRO A 9 -31.64 29.12 -25.47
C PRO A 9 -30.48 29.67 -26.28
N ARG A 10 -30.77 30.32 -27.40
CA ARG A 10 -29.81 31.06 -28.22
C ARG A 10 -29.11 32.07 -27.28
N ALA A 11 -27.85 31.84 -27.08
CA ALA A 11 -26.84 32.54 -26.35
C ALA A 11 -27.19 33.98 -25.93
N GLN A 12 -27.17 34.17 -24.60
CA GLN A 12 -26.91 35.47 -23.97
C GLN A 12 -25.64 35.45 -23.09
N ALA A 13 -24.84 34.38 -23.15
CA ALA A 13 -23.50 34.38 -22.57
C ALA A 13 -22.53 33.59 -23.47
N PRO A 14 -21.35 34.13 -23.83
CA PRO A 14 -20.31 33.34 -24.47
C PRO A 14 -19.88 32.23 -23.49
N GLY A 15 -20.09 30.94 -23.84
CA GLY A 15 -19.55 29.81 -23.11
C GLY A 15 -20.50 28.61 -22.88
N ARG A 16 -21.81 28.82 -22.66
CA ARG A 16 -22.73 27.69 -22.40
C ARG A 16 -23.06 26.90 -23.67
N GLY A 17 -22.22 25.91 -24.03
CA GLY A 17 -22.51 25.13 -25.22
C GLY A 17 -21.42 24.20 -25.71
N ARG A 18 -20.26 24.10 -25.02
CA ARG A 18 -19.19 23.18 -25.40
C ARG A 18 -19.64 21.72 -25.24
N ILE A 19 -19.32 20.90 -26.21
CA ILE A 19 -19.39 19.44 -26.12
C ILE A 19 -17.98 18.94 -25.93
N VAL A 20 -17.76 18.26 -24.83
CA VAL A 20 -16.45 17.69 -24.46
C VAL A 20 -16.47 16.18 -24.68
N ILE A 21 -15.49 15.66 -25.42
CA ILE A 21 -15.37 14.24 -25.73
C ILE A 21 -14.07 13.75 -25.14
N LEU A 22 -14.20 12.84 -24.19
CA LEU A 22 -13.06 12.21 -23.49
C LEU A 22 -12.51 11.07 -24.34
N GLN A 23 -11.19 11.09 -24.51
CA GLN A 23 -10.43 10.05 -25.20
C GLN A 23 -9.32 9.52 -24.30
N PRO A 24 -9.21 8.21 -24.05
CA PRO A 24 -8.22 7.68 -23.13
C PRO A 24 -6.78 7.85 -23.60
N ARG A 25 -6.58 8.13 -24.88
CA ARG A 25 -5.26 8.21 -25.48
C ARG A 25 -5.04 9.54 -26.20
N ARG A 26 -3.88 10.18 -25.94
CA ARG A 26 -3.51 11.48 -26.55
C ARG A 26 -3.51 11.44 -28.09
N VAL A 27 -3.01 10.32 -28.65
CA VAL A 27 -2.96 10.13 -30.11
C VAL A 27 -4.40 10.09 -30.68
N ALA A 28 -5.32 9.38 -30.02
CA ALA A 28 -6.71 9.30 -30.42
C ALA A 28 -7.40 10.67 -30.35
N ALA A 29 -7.26 11.39 -29.24
CA ALA A 29 -7.84 12.73 -29.10
C ALA A 29 -7.44 13.66 -30.25
N ARG A 30 -6.15 13.67 -30.60
CA ARG A 30 -5.59 14.48 -31.71
C ARG A 30 -6.11 14.02 -33.07
N ALA A 31 -6.04 12.71 -33.34
CA ALA A 31 -6.42 12.14 -34.65
C ALA A 31 -7.94 12.28 -34.92
N VAL A 32 -8.77 11.98 -33.92
CA VAL A 32 -10.23 12.08 -34.06
C VAL A 32 -10.66 13.56 -34.19
N ALA A 33 -10.05 14.47 -33.39
CA ALA A 33 -10.30 15.90 -33.54
C ALA A 33 -9.96 16.42 -34.96
N ALA A 34 -8.81 16.02 -35.50
CA ALA A 34 -8.41 16.39 -36.87
C ALA A 34 -9.40 15.80 -37.90
N ARG A 35 -9.84 14.57 -37.75
CA ARG A 35 -10.82 13.93 -38.61
C ARG A 35 -12.18 14.62 -38.57
N VAL A 36 -12.71 14.94 -37.41
CA VAL A 36 -13.99 15.63 -37.25
C VAL A 36 -13.90 17.06 -37.79
N ALA A 37 -12.77 17.78 -37.59
CA ALA A 37 -12.54 19.08 -38.16
C ALA A 37 -12.58 19.04 -39.71
N TRP A 38 -11.93 18.01 -40.30
CA TRP A 38 -11.95 17.80 -41.74
C TRP A 38 -13.39 17.49 -42.27
N GLU A 39 -14.13 16.61 -41.60
CA GLU A 39 -15.51 16.29 -41.98
C GLU A 39 -16.46 17.51 -41.85
N ARG A 40 -16.20 18.40 -40.90
CA ARG A 40 -16.94 19.65 -40.72
C ARG A 40 -16.44 20.80 -41.58
N HIS A 41 -15.45 20.56 -42.42
CA HIS A 41 -14.82 21.59 -43.29
C HIS A 41 -14.35 22.83 -42.52
N CYS A 42 -13.82 22.65 -41.30
CA CYS A 42 -13.29 23.72 -40.46
C CYS A 42 -11.80 23.52 -40.12
N PRO A 43 -11.02 24.58 -39.92
CA PRO A 43 -9.66 24.44 -39.39
C PRO A 43 -9.65 23.88 -37.99
N LEU A 44 -8.70 22.97 -37.70
CA LEU A 44 -8.50 22.46 -36.39
C LEU A 44 -8.13 23.60 -35.42
N GLY A 45 -8.82 23.62 -34.25
CA GLY A 45 -8.69 24.69 -33.24
C GLY A 45 -9.75 25.79 -33.37
N SER A 46 -10.58 25.82 -34.46
CA SER A 46 -11.69 26.75 -34.62
C SER A 46 -12.99 26.20 -33.96
N GLU A 47 -13.93 25.61 -34.69
CA GLU A 47 -15.13 24.99 -34.15
C GLU A 47 -14.83 23.66 -33.46
N VAL A 48 -13.89 22.88 -33.98
CA VAL A 48 -13.41 21.62 -33.46
C VAL A 48 -11.95 21.77 -33.02
N GLY A 49 -11.68 21.36 -31.78
CA GLY A 49 -10.32 21.42 -31.23
C GLY A 49 -10.03 20.26 -30.31
N TYR A 50 -8.83 20.24 -29.78
CA TYR A 50 -8.44 19.29 -28.73
C TYR A 50 -7.57 19.96 -27.69
N GLN A 51 -7.62 19.42 -26.47
CA GLN A 51 -6.68 19.77 -25.41
C GLN A 51 -6.20 18.47 -24.73
N ILE A 52 -4.90 18.25 -24.82
CA ILE A 52 -4.21 17.16 -24.17
C ILE A 52 -3.05 17.72 -23.34
N ARG A 53 -2.42 16.90 -22.53
CA ARG A 53 -1.29 17.34 -21.71
C ARG A 53 -0.18 17.92 -22.63
N PHE A 54 0.13 19.21 -22.43
CA PHE A 54 1.16 20.01 -23.15
C PHE A 54 0.84 20.39 -24.60
N ASP A 55 -0.32 20.06 -25.14
CA ASP A 55 -0.72 20.48 -26.48
C ASP A 55 -2.20 20.89 -26.46
N ASP A 56 -2.43 22.16 -26.76
CA ASP A 56 -3.76 22.79 -26.78
C ASP A 56 -3.98 23.43 -28.16
N ARG A 57 -4.99 22.94 -28.88
CA ARG A 57 -5.47 23.44 -30.15
C ARG A 57 -6.94 23.79 -30.01
N THR A 58 -7.23 24.76 -29.14
CA THR A 58 -8.58 25.30 -28.93
C THR A 58 -8.57 26.82 -29.09
N SER A 59 -9.73 27.41 -29.28
CA SER A 59 -9.99 28.85 -29.31
C SER A 59 -11.31 29.16 -28.58
N LEU A 60 -11.63 30.44 -28.43
CA LEU A 60 -12.92 30.88 -27.87
C LEU A 60 -14.11 30.41 -28.73
N GLY A 61 -13.90 30.10 -30.03
CA GLY A 61 -14.92 29.55 -30.94
C GLY A 61 -15.07 28.05 -30.88
N THR A 62 -14.24 27.32 -30.08
CA THR A 62 -14.28 25.87 -30.05
C THR A 62 -15.54 25.37 -29.31
N ARG A 63 -16.38 24.63 -30.04
CA ARG A 63 -17.64 24.05 -29.57
C ARG A 63 -17.56 22.56 -29.33
N ILE A 64 -16.72 21.85 -30.09
CA ILE A 64 -16.41 20.43 -29.90
C ILE A 64 -14.96 20.33 -29.47
N CYS A 65 -14.73 19.84 -28.28
CA CYS A 65 -13.38 19.72 -27.72
C CYS A 65 -13.07 18.28 -27.34
N PHE A 66 -12.05 17.71 -27.97
CA PHE A 66 -11.55 16.38 -27.61
C PHE A 66 -10.48 16.54 -26.53
N VAL A 67 -10.65 15.86 -25.42
CA VAL A 67 -9.73 15.97 -24.27
C VAL A 67 -9.40 14.59 -23.72
N THR A 68 -8.27 14.50 -22.99
CA THR A 68 -8.03 13.35 -22.12
C THR A 68 -8.70 13.56 -20.75
N GLU A 69 -8.99 12.49 -20.04
CA GLU A 69 -9.72 12.51 -18.77
C GLU A 69 -9.04 13.42 -17.73
N GLY A 70 -7.71 13.41 -17.66
CA GLY A 70 -6.96 14.29 -16.75
C GLY A 70 -7.19 15.79 -17.01
N ILE A 71 -7.54 16.18 -18.24
CA ILE A 71 -7.90 17.58 -18.55
C ILE A 71 -9.27 17.92 -17.97
N LEU A 72 -10.27 17.05 -18.14
CA LEU A 72 -11.60 17.26 -17.54
C LEU A 72 -11.52 17.31 -16.01
N LEU A 73 -10.76 16.42 -15.39
CA LEU A 73 -10.57 16.42 -13.94
C LEU A 73 -9.90 17.70 -13.44
N ARG A 74 -8.98 18.26 -14.21
CA ARG A 74 -8.38 19.57 -13.90
C ARG A 74 -9.39 20.70 -14.04
N TRP A 75 -10.22 20.70 -15.10
CA TRP A 75 -11.28 21.69 -15.24
C TRP A 75 -12.28 21.63 -14.07
N LEU A 76 -12.61 20.45 -13.55
CA LEU A 76 -13.44 20.30 -12.35
C LEU A 76 -12.80 20.90 -11.08
N GLN A 77 -11.48 20.98 -11.02
CA GLN A 77 -10.78 21.67 -9.93
C GLN A 77 -10.87 23.20 -10.05
N ASP A 78 -10.70 23.72 -11.30
CA ASP A 78 -10.73 25.13 -11.60
C ASP A 78 -12.15 25.70 -11.65
N ASP A 79 -13.11 24.94 -12.21
CA ASP A 79 -14.55 25.23 -12.31
C ASP A 79 -15.36 23.98 -11.90
N PRO A 80 -15.69 23.84 -10.61
CA PRO A 80 -16.44 22.68 -10.13
C PRO A 80 -17.84 22.51 -10.74
N ASP A 81 -18.39 23.53 -11.40
CA ASP A 81 -19.69 23.49 -12.05
C ASP A 81 -19.61 23.20 -13.55
N LEU A 82 -18.40 23.16 -14.12
CA LEU A 82 -18.19 23.03 -15.58
C LEU A 82 -19.11 23.98 -16.35
N SER A 83 -19.11 25.27 -15.96
CA SER A 83 -20.09 26.27 -16.36
C SER A 83 -20.24 26.44 -17.88
N ASP A 84 -19.14 26.24 -18.63
CA ASP A 84 -19.07 26.36 -20.09
C ASP A 84 -19.42 25.07 -20.84
N ILE A 85 -19.68 23.95 -20.14
CA ILE A 85 -19.87 22.63 -20.72
C ILE A 85 -21.36 22.25 -20.69
N ALA A 86 -21.90 21.86 -21.87
CA ALA A 86 -23.27 21.40 -22.01
C ALA A 86 -23.39 19.86 -22.07
N ALA A 87 -22.34 19.18 -22.55
CA ALA A 87 -22.32 17.74 -22.63
C ALA A 87 -20.90 17.20 -22.43
N VAL A 88 -20.82 16.08 -21.71
CA VAL A 88 -19.60 15.29 -21.56
C VAL A 88 -19.85 13.92 -22.16
N ILE A 89 -19.02 13.53 -23.11
CA ILE A 89 -19.09 12.27 -23.84
C ILE A 89 -17.86 11.44 -23.46
N PHE A 90 -18.08 10.28 -22.90
CA PHE A 90 -17.04 9.30 -22.55
C PHE A 90 -16.90 8.32 -23.71
N ASP A 91 -15.84 8.45 -24.49
CA ASP A 91 -15.57 7.50 -25.58
C ASP A 91 -14.62 6.39 -25.13
N GLU A 92 -14.69 5.24 -25.79
CA GLU A 92 -13.92 4.02 -25.46
C GLU A 92 -14.04 3.61 -23.98
N PHE A 93 -15.19 3.86 -23.35
CA PHE A 93 -15.38 3.64 -21.90
C PHE A 93 -15.15 2.18 -21.46
N HIS A 94 -15.21 1.24 -22.40
CA HIS A 94 -14.91 -0.17 -22.14
C HIS A 94 -13.45 -0.44 -21.75
N GLU A 95 -12.51 0.49 -21.97
CA GLU A 95 -11.14 0.37 -21.48
C GLU A 95 -11.05 0.42 -19.94
N ARG A 96 -12.08 0.99 -19.28
CA ARG A 96 -12.21 1.07 -17.81
C ARG A 96 -10.97 1.62 -17.13
N ASN A 97 -10.42 2.70 -17.71
CA ASN A 97 -9.27 3.40 -17.13
C ASN A 97 -9.67 4.11 -15.84
N LEU A 98 -8.76 4.18 -14.88
CA LEU A 98 -8.98 4.80 -13.57
C LEU A 98 -9.58 6.21 -13.68
N LEU A 99 -8.98 7.08 -14.49
CA LEU A 99 -9.42 8.47 -14.63
C LEU A 99 -10.77 8.59 -15.35
N SER A 100 -11.13 7.64 -16.24
CA SER A 100 -12.45 7.59 -16.89
C SER A 100 -13.54 7.27 -15.86
N ASP A 101 -13.31 6.28 -14.99
CA ASP A 101 -14.24 5.92 -13.93
C ASP A 101 -14.44 7.06 -12.92
N VAL A 102 -13.35 7.74 -12.51
CA VAL A 102 -13.39 8.92 -11.65
C VAL A 102 -14.16 10.08 -12.30
N ALA A 103 -13.87 10.37 -13.58
CA ALA A 103 -14.52 11.46 -14.31
C ALA A 103 -16.01 11.22 -14.50
N LEU A 104 -16.44 9.98 -14.78
CA LEU A 104 -17.84 9.61 -14.89
C LEU A 104 -18.57 9.78 -13.55
N ALA A 105 -17.98 9.31 -12.46
CA ALA A 105 -18.54 9.41 -11.12
C ALA A 105 -18.71 10.89 -10.69
N LEU A 106 -17.71 11.73 -10.95
CA LEU A 106 -17.77 13.17 -10.65
C LEU A 106 -18.79 13.89 -11.56
N ALA A 107 -18.86 13.57 -12.85
CA ALA A 107 -19.85 14.14 -13.79
C ALA A 107 -21.29 13.76 -13.37
N LYS A 108 -21.53 12.50 -12.98
CA LYS A 108 -22.80 12.03 -12.43
C LYS A 108 -23.18 12.81 -11.17
N ARG A 109 -22.27 12.91 -10.21
CA ARG A 109 -22.49 13.68 -8.99
C ARG A 109 -22.84 15.14 -9.30
N LEU A 110 -22.11 15.77 -10.21
CA LEU A 110 -22.38 17.15 -10.64
C LEU A 110 -23.78 17.27 -11.27
N GLN A 111 -24.16 16.34 -12.16
CA GLN A 111 -25.49 16.30 -12.76
C GLN A 111 -26.59 16.16 -11.69
N GLN A 112 -26.41 15.29 -10.73
CA GLN A 112 -27.40 15.04 -9.67
C GLN A 112 -27.55 16.18 -8.67
N THR A 113 -26.52 17.01 -8.49
CA THR A 113 -26.51 18.03 -7.44
C THR A 113 -26.68 19.45 -7.94
N ARG A 114 -25.81 19.91 -8.85
CA ARG A 114 -25.69 21.32 -9.25
C ARG A 114 -26.00 21.61 -10.71
N ARG A 115 -25.87 20.61 -11.57
CA ARG A 115 -26.02 20.76 -13.02
C ARG A 115 -26.94 19.69 -13.62
N PRO A 116 -28.25 19.68 -13.26
CA PRO A 116 -29.20 18.72 -13.82
C PRO A 116 -29.38 18.84 -15.33
N ASP A 117 -28.95 19.96 -15.92
CA ASP A 117 -28.93 20.22 -17.36
C ASP A 117 -27.75 19.56 -18.10
N LEU A 118 -26.71 19.14 -17.39
CA LEU A 118 -25.51 18.54 -17.99
C LEU A 118 -25.84 17.19 -18.64
N LYS A 119 -25.53 17.05 -19.93
CA LYS A 119 -25.74 15.80 -20.66
C LYS A 119 -24.52 14.91 -20.52
N ILE A 120 -24.75 13.67 -20.10
CA ILE A 120 -23.72 12.63 -20.00
C ILE A 120 -24.02 11.56 -21.04
N VAL A 121 -23.03 11.24 -21.88
CA VAL A 121 -23.11 10.17 -22.87
C VAL A 121 -21.92 9.24 -22.67
N VAL A 122 -22.18 7.94 -22.66
CA VAL A 122 -21.13 6.92 -22.60
C VAL A 122 -21.16 6.10 -23.86
N MET A 123 -20.01 6.04 -24.56
CA MET A 123 -19.85 5.27 -25.79
C MET A 123 -18.91 4.09 -25.56
N SER A 124 -19.26 2.94 -26.06
CA SER A 124 -18.51 1.70 -25.87
C SER A 124 -18.72 0.74 -27.03
N ALA A 125 -17.67 0.01 -27.40
CA ALA A 125 -17.74 -1.02 -28.43
C ALA A 125 -18.21 -2.39 -27.89
N THR A 126 -17.91 -2.73 -26.66
CA THR A 126 -18.06 -4.10 -26.10
C THR A 126 -18.59 -4.15 -24.68
N LEU A 127 -19.00 -3.02 -24.11
CA LEU A 127 -19.49 -2.97 -22.73
C LEU A 127 -20.92 -3.53 -22.65
N GLU A 128 -21.23 -4.32 -21.61
CA GLU A 128 -22.63 -4.50 -21.24
C GLU A 128 -23.21 -3.15 -20.81
N ALA A 129 -24.17 -2.67 -21.56
CA ALA A 129 -24.74 -1.36 -21.30
C ALA A 129 -25.56 -1.31 -20.01
N ALA A 130 -26.09 -2.46 -19.55
CA ALA A 130 -27.01 -2.52 -18.42
C ALA A 130 -26.41 -2.01 -17.09
N PRO A 131 -25.18 -2.38 -16.65
CA PRO A 131 -24.59 -1.83 -15.43
C PRO A 131 -24.35 -0.32 -15.50
N VAL A 132 -23.86 0.19 -16.62
CA VAL A 132 -23.63 1.63 -16.82
C VAL A 132 -24.95 2.40 -16.89
N ALA A 133 -25.96 1.86 -17.60
CA ALA A 133 -27.28 2.47 -17.68
C ALA A 133 -27.96 2.51 -16.31
N GLY A 134 -27.88 1.43 -15.53
CA GLY A 134 -28.37 1.39 -14.15
C GLY A 134 -27.66 2.39 -13.25
N TYR A 135 -26.33 2.48 -13.32
CA TYR A 135 -25.52 3.45 -12.60
C TYR A 135 -25.92 4.89 -12.94
N LEU A 136 -26.22 5.20 -14.19
CA LEU A 136 -26.68 6.53 -14.65
C LEU A 136 -28.20 6.75 -14.46
N GLY A 137 -28.85 5.99 -13.61
CA GLY A 137 -30.27 6.18 -13.26
C GLY A 137 -31.26 5.62 -14.29
N GLY A 138 -30.88 4.59 -15.05
CA GLY A 138 -31.73 3.95 -16.03
C GLY A 138 -31.81 4.72 -17.37
N CYS A 139 -30.67 5.32 -17.78
CA CYS A 139 -30.61 6.06 -19.03
C CYS A 139 -30.90 5.15 -20.27
N PRO A 140 -31.38 5.70 -21.38
CA PRO A 140 -31.65 4.92 -22.60
C PRO A 140 -30.34 4.38 -23.20
N VAL A 141 -30.41 3.13 -23.66
CA VAL A 141 -29.30 2.47 -24.37
C VAL A 141 -29.60 2.46 -25.86
N LEU A 142 -28.69 3.04 -26.64
CA LEU A 142 -28.80 3.06 -28.10
C LEU A 142 -27.74 2.11 -28.66
N VAL A 143 -28.17 1.15 -29.47
CA VAL A 143 -27.27 0.19 -30.12
C VAL A 143 -27.21 0.53 -31.62
N SER A 144 -25.98 0.65 -32.12
CA SER A 144 -25.71 0.81 -33.53
C SER A 144 -25.00 -0.44 -34.06
N GLU A 145 -25.64 -1.14 -34.97
CA GLU A 145 -25.01 -2.27 -35.67
C GLU A 145 -24.10 -1.72 -36.76
N GLY A 146 -22.79 -1.66 -36.49
CA GLY A 146 -21.77 -1.30 -37.48
C GLY A 146 -21.61 -2.42 -38.52
N LYS A 147 -21.30 -2.05 -39.77
CA LYS A 147 -20.86 -3.02 -40.77
C LYS A 147 -19.41 -3.38 -40.55
N ALA A 148 -19.14 -4.51 -39.89
CA ALA A 148 -17.81 -5.13 -39.85
C ALA A 148 -17.76 -6.27 -40.89
N PHE A 149 -16.63 -6.43 -41.53
CA PHE A 149 -16.42 -7.60 -42.39
C PHE A 149 -16.14 -8.83 -41.50
N PRO A 150 -16.46 -10.05 -41.99
CA PRO A 150 -16.20 -11.27 -41.23
C PRO A 150 -14.70 -11.47 -41.01
N VAL A 151 -14.35 -11.96 -39.82
CA VAL A 151 -12.99 -12.32 -39.45
C VAL A 151 -12.95 -13.81 -39.13
N GLU A 152 -12.10 -14.54 -39.81
CA GLU A 152 -11.80 -15.94 -39.51
C GLU A 152 -10.84 -16.00 -38.35
N ILE A 153 -11.18 -16.74 -37.29
CA ILE A 153 -10.33 -16.93 -36.12
C ILE A 153 -9.61 -18.29 -36.24
N ARG A 154 -8.28 -18.27 -36.19
CA ARG A 154 -7.44 -19.47 -36.20
C ARG A 154 -6.67 -19.58 -34.88
N HIS A 155 -6.83 -20.70 -34.20
CA HIS A 155 -6.08 -21.04 -32.98
C HIS A 155 -4.94 -22.03 -33.29
N LEU A 156 -3.98 -22.12 -32.36
CA LEU A 156 -3.01 -23.23 -32.40
C LEU A 156 -3.72 -24.55 -32.03
N ASP A 157 -3.34 -25.63 -32.69
CA ASP A 157 -3.82 -26.99 -32.34
C ASP A 157 -3.25 -27.47 -31.00
N LEU A 158 -2.00 -27.14 -30.73
CA LEU A 158 -1.26 -27.50 -29.49
C LEU A 158 -0.55 -26.27 -28.91
N PRO A 159 -0.34 -26.25 -27.56
CA PRO A 159 0.48 -25.22 -26.94
C PRO A 159 1.89 -25.20 -27.50
N ASP A 160 2.46 -24.00 -27.68
CA ASP A 160 3.82 -23.79 -28.16
C ASP A 160 4.62 -23.02 -27.09
N ASP A 161 5.67 -23.64 -26.55
CA ASP A 161 6.50 -23.06 -25.47
C ASP A 161 7.70 -22.25 -25.99
N ARG A 162 7.85 -22.12 -27.31
CA ARG A 162 8.90 -21.29 -27.92
C ARG A 162 8.68 -19.82 -27.59
N PRO A 163 9.71 -18.96 -27.65
CA PRO A 163 9.54 -17.52 -27.49
C PRO A 163 8.44 -16.96 -28.42
N ILE A 164 7.54 -16.17 -27.86
CA ILE A 164 6.37 -15.63 -28.58
C ILE A 164 6.74 -14.83 -29.83
N SER A 165 7.94 -14.22 -29.84
CA SER A 165 8.49 -13.49 -30.99
C SER A 165 8.86 -14.42 -32.16
N GLU A 166 9.31 -15.65 -31.90
CA GLU A 166 9.60 -16.67 -32.90
C GLU A 166 8.31 -17.22 -33.49
N GLN A 167 7.32 -17.54 -32.63
CA GLN A 167 5.99 -17.98 -33.07
C GLN A 167 5.33 -16.97 -34.00
N ALA A 168 5.40 -15.69 -33.63
CA ALA A 168 4.86 -14.60 -34.45
C ALA A 168 5.61 -14.43 -35.76
N GLY A 169 6.96 -14.52 -35.76
CA GLY A 169 7.78 -14.46 -36.95
C GLY A 169 7.43 -15.56 -37.93
N GLU A 170 7.23 -16.81 -37.45
CA GLU A 170 6.79 -17.94 -38.27
C GLU A 170 5.37 -17.74 -38.82
N ALA A 171 4.43 -17.19 -38.03
CA ALA A 171 3.09 -16.88 -38.51
C ALA A 171 3.11 -15.81 -39.62
N VAL A 172 3.97 -14.77 -39.50
CA VAL A 172 4.21 -13.80 -40.58
C VAL A 172 4.75 -14.47 -41.81
N ALA A 173 5.76 -15.32 -41.69
CA ALA A 173 6.35 -16.03 -42.86
C ALA A 173 5.30 -16.87 -43.59
N ARG A 174 4.46 -17.61 -42.85
CA ARG A 174 3.37 -18.40 -43.43
C ARG A 174 2.36 -17.56 -44.23
N ILE A 175 1.99 -16.40 -43.72
CA ILE A 175 1.05 -15.46 -44.40
C ILE A 175 1.71 -14.93 -45.72
N VAL A 176 2.99 -14.58 -45.60
CA VAL A 176 3.73 -14.06 -46.78
C VAL A 176 3.94 -15.14 -47.84
N GLU A 177 4.31 -16.37 -47.43
CA GLU A 177 4.49 -17.53 -48.33
C GLU A 177 3.20 -17.97 -48.99
N ALA A 178 2.05 -17.86 -48.31
CA ALA A 178 0.74 -18.15 -48.87
C ALA A 178 0.31 -17.14 -49.93
N GLY A 179 0.97 -15.98 -50.00
CA GLY A 179 0.64 -14.90 -50.95
C GLY A 179 -0.69 -14.20 -50.60
N ASP A 180 -1.18 -14.34 -49.37
CA ASP A 180 -2.42 -13.71 -48.94
C ASP A 180 -2.26 -12.16 -48.94
N PRO A 181 -3.16 -11.38 -49.54
CA PRO A 181 -3.00 -9.94 -49.70
C PRO A 181 -3.32 -9.17 -48.40
N GLY A 182 -2.85 -7.94 -48.31
CA GLY A 182 -3.16 -6.98 -47.23
C GLY A 182 -2.10 -6.88 -46.17
N ASP A 183 -2.18 -5.82 -45.37
CA ASP A 183 -1.23 -5.52 -44.28
C ASP A 183 -1.40 -6.47 -43.09
N ILE A 184 -0.31 -6.65 -42.34
CA ILE A 184 -0.24 -7.55 -41.19
C ILE A 184 -0.03 -6.73 -39.91
N LEU A 185 -0.90 -6.94 -38.93
CA LEU A 185 -0.78 -6.35 -37.57
C LEU A 185 -0.49 -7.43 -36.55
N VAL A 186 0.60 -7.29 -35.82
CA VAL A 186 1.04 -8.22 -34.77
C VAL A 186 0.91 -7.56 -33.40
N PHE A 187 0.20 -8.19 -32.47
CA PHE A 187 0.10 -7.73 -31.09
C PHE A 187 1.13 -8.39 -30.18
N MET A 188 1.99 -7.58 -29.54
CA MET A 188 3.04 -7.98 -28.62
C MET A 188 2.91 -7.27 -27.27
N PRO A 189 3.37 -7.85 -26.15
CA PRO A 189 3.19 -7.27 -24.84
C PRO A 189 4.08 -6.06 -24.54
N GLY A 190 5.15 -5.84 -25.30
CA GLY A 190 6.06 -4.71 -25.04
C GLY A 190 7.12 -4.51 -26.10
N MET A 191 7.94 -3.44 -25.93
CA MET A 191 8.94 -3.03 -26.90
C MET A 191 10.03 -4.09 -27.14
N ALA A 192 10.41 -4.85 -26.10
CA ALA A 192 11.42 -5.90 -26.23
C ALA A 192 10.91 -7.00 -27.17
N GLU A 193 9.66 -7.43 -26.98
CA GLU A 193 9.02 -8.45 -27.81
C GLU A 193 8.72 -7.91 -29.22
N ILE A 194 8.39 -6.62 -29.38
CA ILE A 194 8.26 -5.96 -30.68
C ILE A 194 9.58 -6.08 -31.45
N ASN A 195 10.69 -5.65 -30.84
CA ASN A 195 12.00 -5.69 -31.48
C ASN A 195 12.47 -7.11 -31.80
N ALA A 196 12.22 -8.06 -30.88
CA ALA A 196 12.53 -9.46 -31.10
C ALA A 196 11.74 -10.05 -32.28
N THR A 197 10.43 -9.73 -32.39
CA THR A 197 9.57 -10.15 -33.51
C THR A 197 10.04 -9.58 -34.85
N LEU A 198 10.35 -8.28 -34.89
CA LEU A 198 10.91 -7.65 -36.09
C LEU A 198 12.27 -8.26 -36.47
N GLY A 199 13.09 -8.63 -35.48
CA GLY A 199 14.34 -9.38 -35.66
C GLY A 199 14.11 -10.75 -36.26
N ALA A 200 13.15 -11.51 -35.73
CA ALA A 200 12.77 -12.82 -36.25
C ALA A 200 12.28 -12.75 -37.71
N CYS A 201 11.44 -11.77 -38.03
CA CYS A 201 10.94 -11.54 -39.39
C CYS A 201 12.08 -11.17 -40.38
N ARG A 202 13.08 -10.37 -39.94
CA ARG A 202 14.25 -10.06 -40.77
C ARG A 202 15.12 -11.30 -41.04
N ALA A 203 15.24 -12.19 -40.06
CA ALA A 203 15.99 -13.42 -40.17
C ALA A 203 15.30 -14.49 -41.07
N ALA A 204 13.97 -14.45 -41.16
CA ALA A 204 13.13 -15.43 -41.85
C ALA A 204 13.25 -15.42 -43.39
N ARG A 205 14.04 -14.53 -44.03
CA ARG A 205 14.21 -14.39 -45.48
C ARG A 205 12.88 -14.46 -46.25
N LEU A 206 11.97 -13.54 -45.91
CA LEU A 206 10.62 -13.46 -46.47
C LEU A 206 10.67 -13.32 -47.99
N THR A 207 9.71 -13.91 -48.72
CA THR A 207 9.63 -13.95 -50.19
C THR A 207 9.31 -12.57 -50.79
N GLU A 208 8.76 -11.64 -49.98
CA GLU A 208 8.49 -10.25 -50.41
C GLU A 208 9.05 -9.24 -49.40
N PRO A 209 9.44 -8.04 -49.85
CA PRO A 209 9.88 -6.96 -48.96
C PRO A 209 8.69 -6.35 -48.21
N LEU A 210 8.81 -6.25 -46.89
CA LEU A 210 7.83 -5.64 -46.01
C LEU A 210 8.31 -4.30 -45.41
N ALA A 211 7.40 -3.35 -45.28
CA ALA A 211 7.63 -2.15 -44.46
C ALA A 211 7.41 -2.54 -42.99
N MET A 212 8.52 -2.81 -42.26
CA MET A 212 8.50 -3.26 -40.88
C MET A 212 8.43 -2.09 -39.90
N ILE A 213 7.27 -1.87 -39.29
CA ILE A 213 6.95 -0.68 -38.49
C ILE A 213 6.67 -1.10 -37.03
N PRO A 214 7.48 -0.64 -36.06
CA PRO A 214 7.13 -0.76 -34.64
C PRO A 214 6.06 0.29 -34.30
N LEU A 215 5.07 -0.07 -33.44
CA LEU A 215 4.07 0.87 -32.93
C LEU A 215 3.94 0.70 -31.41
N HIS A 216 4.43 1.70 -30.68
CA HIS A 216 4.42 1.71 -29.20
C HIS A 216 4.20 3.12 -28.67
N GLY A 217 3.54 3.27 -27.54
CA GLY A 217 3.25 4.57 -26.93
C GLY A 217 4.47 5.42 -26.58
N ASP A 218 5.64 4.80 -26.39
CA ASP A 218 6.89 5.49 -26.08
C ASP A 218 7.67 5.98 -27.30
N LEU A 219 7.20 5.68 -28.50
CA LEU A 219 7.85 6.17 -29.74
C LEU A 219 7.51 7.65 -29.97
N PRO A 220 8.38 8.42 -30.64
CA PRO A 220 8.07 9.75 -31.09
C PRO A 220 6.83 9.77 -31.99
N PRO A 221 6.03 10.88 -31.99
CA PRO A 221 4.83 10.97 -32.82
C PRO A 221 5.08 10.68 -34.30
N GLU A 222 6.21 11.12 -34.83
CA GLU A 222 6.58 10.93 -36.22
C GLU A 222 6.81 9.46 -36.58
N GLU A 223 7.35 8.67 -35.64
CA GLU A 223 7.52 7.21 -35.82
C GLU A 223 6.19 6.48 -35.69
N GLN A 224 5.29 6.93 -34.81
CA GLN A 224 3.94 6.38 -34.67
C GLN A 224 3.10 6.64 -35.94
N ASP A 225 3.22 7.84 -36.54
CA ASP A 225 2.47 8.25 -37.72
C ASP A 225 2.81 7.38 -38.95
N LEU A 226 3.99 6.73 -38.98
CA LEU A 226 4.36 5.79 -40.06
C LEU A 226 3.41 4.59 -40.18
N ALA A 227 2.80 4.14 -39.07
CA ALA A 227 1.83 3.04 -39.08
C ALA A 227 0.54 3.41 -39.83
N PHE A 228 0.19 4.71 -39.87
CA PHE A 228 -1.02 5.24 -40.47
C PHE A 228 -0.79 5.79 -41.87
N ALA A 229 0.45 6.15 -42.21
CA ALA A 229 0.80 6.68 -43.50
C ALA A 229 0.64 5.66 -44.62
N PRO A 230 0.27 6.08 -45.85
CA PRO A 230 0.30 5.21 -47.02
C PRO A 230 1.70 4.66 -47.27
N SER A 231 1.81 3.38 -47.62
CA SER A 231 3.09 2.74 -47.97
C SER A 231 3.04 2.13 -49.36
N ARG A 232 4.18 2.13 -50.06
CA ARG A 232 4.34 1.39 -51.34
C ARG A 232 4.58 -0.11 -51.13
N LEU A 233 5.09 -0.45 -49.96
CA LEU A 233 5.34 -1.84 -49.57
C LEU A 233 4.21 -2.29 -48.64
N ARG A 234 3.91 -3.55 -48.63
CA ARG A 234 3.03 -4.20 -47.65
C ARG A 234 3.56 -3.93 -46.25
N LYS A 235 2.67 -3.45 -45.36
CA LYS A 235 3.08 -3.13 -43.99
C LYS A 235 3.03 -4.35 -43.09
N LEU A 236 4.10 -4.52 -42.30
CA LEU A 236 4.12 -5.39 -41.11
C LEU A 236 4.22 -4.46 -39.89
N ILE A 237 3.12 -4.28 -39.19
CA ILE A 237 3.05 -3.42 -38.01
C ILE A 237 3.09 -4.32 -36.78
N VAL A 238 4.12 -4.15 -35.94
CA VAL A 238 4.22 -4.87 -34.67
C VAL A 238 3.94 -3.89 -33.54
N SER A 239 2.84 -4.12 -32.80
CA SER A 239 2.27 -3.14 -31.85
C SER A 239 2.01 -3.76 -30.48
N THR A 240 1.87 -2.90 -29.48
CA THR A 240 1.21 -3.25 -28.20
C THR A 240 -0.31 -2.99 -28.31
N ASN A 241 -0.99 -2.98 -27.18
CA ASN A 241 -2.41 -2.59 -27.08
C ASN A 241 -2.72 -1.17 -27.62
N VAL A 242 -1.72 -0.38 -28.03
CA VAL A 242 -1.93 0.92 -28.69
C VAL A 242 -2.75 0.78 -29.98
N ALA A 243 -2.60 -0.33 -30.71
CA ALA A 243 -3.38 -0.61 -31.91
C ALA A 243 -4.72 -1.36 -31.64
N GLU A 244 -5.04 -1.66 -30.37
CA GLU A 244 -6.22 -2.44 -29.99
C GLU A 244 -7.52 -1.63 -30.10
N THR A 245 -7.45 -0.33 -29.73
CA THR A 245 -8.62 0.58 -29.71
C THR A 245 -8.30 1.89 -30.44
N SER A 246 -9.31 2.75 -30.63
CA SER A 246 -9.25 4.19 -30.95
C SER A 246 -8.67 4.60 -32.32
N VAL A 247 -7.89 3.79 -33.03
CA VAL A 247 -7.31 4.20 -34.34
C VAL A 247 -7.44 3.08 -35.35
N THR A 248 -7.95 3.42 -36.53
CA THR A 248 -8.04 2.49 -37.67
C THR A 248 -6.76 2.57 -38.49
N ILE A 249 -6.13 1.42 -38.72
CA ILE A 249 -5.01 1.28 -39.66
C ILE A 249 -5.58 0.67 -40.94
N ASP A 250 -5.64 1.50 -41.98
CA ASP A 250 -6.19 1.04 -43.27
C ASP A 250 -5.30 -0.03 -43.90
N GLY A 251 -5.92 -1.02 -44.54
CA GLY A 251 -5.24 -2.10 -45.23
C GLY A 251 -4.93 -3.34 -44.39
N VAL A 252 -5.13 -3.32 -43.06
CA VAL A 252 -4.93 -4.49 -42.20
C VAL A 252 -6.02 -5.51 -42.43
N VAL A 253 -5.65 -6.72 -42.91
CA VAL A 253 -6.52 -7.87 -43.06
C VAL A 253 -6.02 -9.11 -42.31
N HIS A 254 -4.75 -9.08 -41.85
CA HIS A 254 -4.18 -10.15 -41.04
C HIS A 254 -3.82 -9.64 -39.65
N VAL A 255 -4.33 -10.28 -38.63
CA VAL A 255 -3.94 -10.05 -37.23
C VAL A 255 -3.25 -11.26 -36.67
N ILE A 256 -2.11 -11.06 -36.04
CA ILE A 256 -1.42 -12.08 -35.24
C ILE A 256 -1.44 -11.61 -33.80
N ASP A 257 -2.06 -12.37 -32.91
CA ASP A 257 -2.22 -11.99 -31.51
C ASP A 257 -1.41 -12.94 -30.59
N SER A 258 -0.47 -12.38 -29.84
CA SER A 258 0.29 -13.11 -28.81
C SER A 258 -0.58 -13.58 -27.65
N GLY A 259 -1.77 -12.98 -27.45
CA GLY A 259 -2.63 -13.22 -26.30
C GLY A 259 -2.11 -12.68 -24.97
N LEU A 260 -1.06 -11.85 -25.00
CA LEU A 260 -0.39 -11.32 -23.81
C LEU A 260 -0.43 -9.79 -23.79
N ALA A 261 -0.44 -9.24 -22.57
CA ALA A 261 -0.25 -7.81 -22.33
C ALA A 261 0.55 -7.58 -21.04
N ARG A 262 1.17 -6.41 -20.92
CA ARG A 262 1.73 -5.94 -19.65
C ARG A 262 0.65 -5.16 -18.92
N VAL A 263 0.29 -5.64 -17.73
CA VAL A 263 -0.78 -5.09 -16.90
C VAL A 263 -0.18 -4.49 -15.64
N ALA A 264 -0.47 -3.21 -15.40
CA ALA A 264 -0.10 -2.57 -14.14
C ALA A 264 -0.99 -3.09 -13.02
N ARG A 265 -0.37 -3.50 -11.92
CA ARG A 265 -1.03 -3.89 -10.67
C ARG A 265 -0.38 -3.19 -9.49
N TYR A 266 -1.17 -2.88 -8.51
CA TYR A 266 -0.75 -2.27 -7.26
C TYR A 266 -1.02 -3.23 -6.11
N ASP A 267 0.04 -3.55 -5.36
CA ASP A 267 -0.06 -4.32 -4.12
C ASP A 267 -0.22 -3.34 -2.96
N ALA A 268 -1.43 -3.23 -2.43
CA ALA A 268 -1.74 -2.29 -1.37
C ALA A 268 -1.09 -2.65 -0.03
N GLU A 269 -0.86 -3.94 0.27
CA GLU A 269 -0.18 -4.36 1.50
C GLU A 269 1.28 -3.91 1.52
N ARG A 270 1.93 -3.99 0.36
CA ARG A 270 3.36 -3.67 0.21
C ARG A 270 3.62 -2.25 -0.28
N GLY A 271 2.59 -1.56 -0.81
CA GLY A 271 2.70 -0.25 -1.41
C GLY A 271 3.53 -0.23 -2.70
N LEU A 272 3.46 -1.31 -3.48
CA LEU A 272 4.29 -1.52 -4.66
C LEU A 272 3.47 -1.61 -5.94
N GLY A 273 3.84 -0.82 -6.94
CA GLY A 273 3.34 -0.98 -8.31
C GLY A 273 4.21 -1.99 -9.09
N THR A 274 3.57 -2.96 -9.72
CA THR A 274 4.22 -3.96 -10.57
C THR A 274 3.63 -3.93 -11.97
N LEU A 275 4.43 -4.29 -12.98
CA LEU A 275 3.99 -4.43 -14.36
C LEU A 275 4.15 -5.90 -14.75
N LEU A 276 3.05 -6.65 -14.65
CA LEU A 276 3.05 -8.09 -14.85
C LEU A 276 2.72 -8.44 -16.30
N LEU A 277 3.34 -9.50 -16.83
CA LEU A 277 2.99 -10.09 -18.10
C LEU A 277 1.83 -11.06 -17.87
N GLU A 278 0.64 -10.73 -18.39
CA GLU A 278 -0.58 -11.50 -18.17
C GLU A 278 -1.28 -11.85 -19.49
N PRO A 279 -2.07 -12.96 -19.51
CA PRO A 279 -3.00 -13.22 -20.60
C PRO A 279 -4.06 -12.12 -20.68
N ILE A 280 -4.38 -11.67 -21.90
CA ILE A 280 -5.50 -10.73 -22.15
C ILE A 280 -6.84 -11.43 -21.94
N SER A 281 -7.89 -10.64 -21.68
CA SER A 281 -9.26 -11.13 -21.61
C SER A 281 -9.82 -11.56 -22.98
N ARG A 282 -10.94 -12.29 -22.99
CA ARG A 282 -11.66 -12.66 -24.22
C ARG A 282 -12.11 -11.43 -24.99
N ALA A 283 -12.68 -10.45 -24.28
CA ALA A 283 -13.10 -9.18 -24.89
C ALA A 283 -11.96 -8.43 -25.59
N SER A 284 -10.77 -8.37 -24.98
CA SER A 284 -9.58 -7.78 -25.60
C SER A 284 -9.12 -8.58 -26.84
N ALA A 285 -9.13 -9.93 -26.75
CA ALA A 285 -8.80 -10.79 -27.89
C ALA A 285 -9.76 -10.59 -29.09
N ASP A 286 -11.06 -10.39 -28.81
CA ASP A 286 -12.06 -10.14 -29.86
C ASP A 286 -11.92 -8.73 -30.48
N GLN A 287 -11.57 -7.72 -29.68
CA GLN A 287 -11.24 -6.39 -30.19
C GLN A 287 -10.02 -6.40 -31.11
N ARG A 288 -8.94 -7.11 -30.70
CA ARG A 288 -7.73 -7.28 -31.53
C ARG A 288 -8.07 -7.99 -32.83
N ALA A 289 -8.85 -9.07 -32.78
CA ALA A 289 -9.32 -9.78 -33.96
C ALA A 289 -10.13 -8.88 -34.89
N GLY A 290 -11.03 -8.06 -34.34
CA GLY A 290 -11.84 -7.11 -35.10
C GLY A 290 -11.05 -6.10 -35.93
N ARG A 291 -9.74 -5.92 -35.66
CA ARG A 291 -8.86 -5.06 -36.49
C ARG A 291 -8.67 -5.60 -37.88
N ALA A 292 -8.73 -6.92 -38.09
CA ALA A 292 -8.65 -7.55 -39.41
C ALA A 292 -9.88 -7.32 -40.27
N GLY A 293 -11.07 -7.06 -39.64
CA GLY A 293 -12.36 -6.94 -40.34
C GLY A 293 -12.82 -5.50 -40.58
N ARG A 294 -11.98 -4.49 -40.53
CA ARG A 294 -12.40 -3.08 -40.65
C ARG A 294 -12.59 -2.61 -42.10
N THR A 295 -11.73 -3.03 -42.97
CA THR A 295 -11.72 -2.58 -44.38
C THR A 295 -12.08 -3.67 -45.37
N ALA A 296 -11.88 -4.94 -45.03
CA ALA A 296 -12.14 -6.13 -45.83
C ALA A 296 -12.32 -7.36 -44.93
N PRO A 297 -12.83 -8.50 -45.45
CA PRO A 297 -12.75 -9.76 -44.73
C PRO A 297 -11.33 -10.10 -44.35
N GLY A 298 -11.13 -10.58 -43.10
CA GLY A 298 -9.76 -10.79 -42.60
C GLY A 298 -9.60 -12.07 -41.80
N VAL A 299 -8.38 -12.31 -41.36
CA VAL A 299 -7.98 -13.49 -40.57
C VAL A 299 -7.25 -13.07 -39.30
N CYS A 300 -7.60 -13.68 -38.17
CA CYS A 300 -6.88 -13.51 -36.91
C CYS A 300 -6.23 -14.83 -36.48
N HIS A 301 -4.90 -14.82 -36.42
CA HIS A 301 -4.11 -15.93 -35.90
C HIS A 301 -3.83 -15.72 -34.41
N ARG A 302 -4.48 -16.50 -33.56
CA ARG A 302 -4.28 -16.51 -32.10
C ARG A 302 -3.16 -17.49 -31.75
N LEU A 303 -2.07 -17.01 -31.16
CA LEU A 303 -0.93 -17.84 -30.77
C LEU A 303 -1.18 -18.61 -29.45
N TRP A 304 -2.38 -19.16 -29.31
CA TRP A 304 -2.81 -20.03 -28.21
C TRP A 304 -3.95 -20.94 -28.68
N THR A 305 -4.21 -22.00 -27.92
CA THR A 305 -5.24 -23.00 -28.23
C THR A 305 -6.64 -22.50 -27.95
N GLU A 306 -7.67 -23.10 -28.55
CA GLU A 306 -9.06 -22.78 -28.28
C GLU A 306 -9.43 -23.05 -26.82
N SER A 307 -8.96 -24.15 -26.21
CA SER A 307 -9.13 -24.43 -24.79
C SER A 307 -8.48 -23.34 -23.91
N GLY A 308 -7.29 -22.85 -24.30
CA GLY A 308 -6.64 -21.72 -23.66
C GLY A 308 -7.45 -20.42 -23.79
N HIS A 309 -8.22 -20.25 -24.88
CA HIS A 309 -9.12 -19.09 -25.03
C HIS A 309 -10.30 -19.15 -24.03
N LEU A 310 -10.93 -20.30 -23.89
CA LEU A 310 -12.07 -20.49 -22.99
C LEU A 310 -11.70 -20.26 -21.51
N ASN A 311 -10.46 -20.55 -21.12
CA ASN A 311 -9.95 -20.34 -19.76
C ASN A 311 -9.58 -18.86 -19.46
N ARG A 312 -9.59 -17.96 -20.45
CA ARG A 312 -9.33 -16.53 -20.23
C ARG A 312 -10.48 -15.87 -19.51
N ALA A 313 -10.16 -14.86 -18.70
CA ALA A 313 -11.16 -13.98 -18.12
C ALA A 313 -12.03 -13.38 -19.24
N GLU A 314 -13.31 -13.21 -18.96
CA GLU A 314 -14.22 -12.60 -19.93
C GLU A 314 -13.82 -11.17 -20.26
N ARG A 315 -13.47 -10.39 -19.23
CA ARG A 315 -13.09 -8.98 -19.31
C ARG A 315 -11.89 -8.67 -18.42
N ASN A 316 -11.23 -7.56 -18.69
CA ASN A 316 -10.16 -7.05 -17.84
C ASN A 316 -10.74 -6.48 -16.54
N THR A 317 -10.04 -6.69 -15.43
CA THR A 317 -10.36 -6.01 -14.18
C THR A 317 -10.21 -4.49 -14.36
N PRO A 318 -11.21 -3.68 -13.97
CA PRO A 318 -11.10 -2.21 -14.03
C PRO A 318 -9.85 -1.67 -13.31
N GLU A 319 -9.29 -0.58 -13.81
CA GLU A 319 -8.08 0.00 -13.19
C GLU A 319 -8.31 0.46 -11.76
N ILE A 320 -9.50 0.91 -11.43
CA ILE A 320 -9.86 1.36 -10.08
C ILE A 320 -9.67 0.25 -9.01
N GLN A 321 -9.74 -1.02 -9.41
CA GLN A 321 -9.57 -2.16 -8.50
C GLN A 321 -8.13 -2.69 -8.44
N ARG A 322 -7.19 -2.16 -9.25
CA ARG A 322 -5.84 -2.71 -9.38
C ARG A 322 -4.72 -1.68 -9.43
N SER A 323 -5.03 -0.39 -9.35
CA SER A 323 -4.06 0.72 -9.48
C SER A 323 -3.85 1.45 -8.15
N ASP A 324 -2.74 2.19 -8.04
CA ASP A 324 -2.52 3.14 -6.95
C ASP A 324 -3.56 4.26 -7.02
N LEU A 325 -4.22 4.55 -5.92
CA LEU A 325 -5.31 5.51 -5.83
C LEU A 325 -4.89 6.86 -5.21
N ALA A 326 -3.61 7.06 -4.89
CA ALA A 326 -3.16 8.25 -4.15
C ALA A 326 -3.46 9.59 -4.87
N GLU A 327 -3.32 9.63 -6.19
CA GLU A 327 -3.67 10.84 -6.99
C GLU A 327 -5.17 11.09 -7.00
N VAL A 328 -5.98 10.03 -7.10
CA VAL A 328 -7.44 10.11 -7.10
C VAL A 328 -7.97 10.52 -5.73
N VAL A 329 -7.47 9.93 -4.66
CA VAL A 329 -7.87 10.27 -3.28
C VAL A 329 -7.53 11.74 -2.97
N LEU A 330 -6.35 12.22 -3.37
CA LEU A 330 -5.97 13.63 -3.24
C LEU A 330 -6.98 14.56 -3.97
N LEU A 331 -7.39 14.18 -5.18
CA LEU A 331 -8.41 14.90 -5.94
C LEU A 331 -9.75 14.91 -5.21
N LEU A 332 -10.22 13.76 -4.71
CA LEU A 332 -11.51 13.65 -4.00
C LEU A 332 -11.54 14.52 -2.75
N HIS A 333 -10.49 14.52 -1.94
CA HIS A 333 -10.36 15.43 -0.79
C HIS A 333 -10.46 16.90 -1.19
N SER A 334 -9.90 17.29 -2.36
CA SER A 334 -10.00 18.67 -2.86
C SER A 334 -11.44 19.08 -3.21
N LEU A 335 -12.28 18.10 -3.56
CA LEU A 335 -13.69 18.29 -3.90
C LEU A 335 -14.62 18.07 -2.69
N GLY A 336 -14.05 18.00 -1.47
CA GLY A 336 -14.80 17.82 -0.23
C GLY A 336 -15.35 16.40 -0.01
N ILE A 337 -14.77 15.41 -0.68
CA ILE A 337 -15.10 13.99 -0.52
C ILE A 337 -14.01 13.38 0.38
N ALA A 338 -14.27 13.34 1.68
CA ALA A 338 -13.29 12.88 2.67
C ALA A 338 -13.17 11.35 2.72
N ASP A 339 -14.21 10.62 2.38
CA ASP A 339 -14.25 9.14 2.39
C ASP A 339 -14.46 8.60 0.98
N ALA A 340 -13.37 8.19 0.35
CA ALA A 340 -13.40 7.62 -1.00
C ALA A 340 -14.14 6.27 -1.06
N THR A 341 -14.28 5.54 0.06
CA THR A 341 -14.98 4.24 0.09
C THR A 341 -16.49 4.40 0.02
N ARG A 342 -17.02 5.56 0.43
CA ARG A 342 -18.46 5.90 0.40
C ARG A 342 -18.87 6.71 -0.82
N PHE A 343 -17.92 7.04 -1.67
CA PHE A 343 -18.23 7.73 -2.91
C PHE A 343 -18.98 6.80 -3.85
N ASP A 344 -19.91 7.37 -4.64
CA ASP A 344 -20.76 6.60 -5.56
C ASP A 344 -20.00 6.23 -6.84
N TRP A 345 -19.28 5.12 -6.78
CA TRP A 345 -18.51 4.56 -7.90
C TRP A 345 -19.37 3.64 -8.78
N LEU A 346 -19.00 3.50 -10.06
CA LEU A 346 -19.56 2.43 -10.92
C LEU A 346 -19.13 1.05 -10.43
N ASP A 347 -17.82 0.89 -10.13
CA ASP A 347 -17.25 -0.26 -9.43
C ASP A 347 -16.46 0.26 -8.24
N GLN A 348 -16.64 -0.35 -7.07
CA GLN A 348 -15.97 0.08 -5.86
C GLN A 348 -14.45 -0.20 -5.95
N PRO A 349 -13.60 0.74 -5.52
CA PRO A 349 -12.18 0.49 -5.36
C PRO A 349 -11.92 -0.51 -4.23
N ASP A 350 -10.74 -1.14 -4.26
CA ASP A 350 -10.30 -1.95 -3.14
C ASP A 350 -10.10 -1.08 -1.88
N PRO A 351 -10.77 -1.41 -0.74
CA PRO A 351 -10.67 -0.62 0.48
C PRO A 351 -9.24 -0.51 1.04
N GLN A 352 -8.41 -1.53 0.86
CA GLN A 352 -7.01 -1.50 1.30
C GLN A 352 -6.20 -0.51 0.46
N SER A 353 -6.43 -0.45 -0.85
CA SER A 353 -5.81 0.53 -1.74
C SER A 353 -6.19 1.97 -1.38
N VAL A 354 -7.46 2.21 -1.01
CA VAL A 354 -7.91 3.53 -0.51
C VAL A 354 -7.20 3.89 0.80
N ALA A 355 -7.23 2.99 1.79
CA ALA A 355 -6.59 3.22 3.08
C ALA A 355 -5.08 3.47 2.93
N ARG A 356 -4.42 2.76 2.03
CA ARG A 356 -3.00 2.97 1.70
C ARG A 356 -2.75 4.33 1.07
N ALA A 357 -3.60 4.75 0.14
CA ALA A 357 -3.52 6.06 -0.49
C ALA A 357 -3.68 7.20 0.53
N GLU A 358 -4.68 7.11 1.40
CA GLU A 358 -4.89 8.09 2.49
C GLU A 358 -3.70 8.14 3.45
N LYS A 359 -3.18 6.97 3.85
CA LYS A 359 -1.99 6.90 4.71
C LYS A 359 -0.79 7.57 4.06
N LEU A 360 -0.52 7.29 2.77
CA LEU A 360 0.54 7.96 2.02
C LEU A 360 0.36 9.48 2.03
N LEU A 361 -0.85 9.97 1.75
CA LEU A 361 -1.14 11.41 1.70
C LEU A 361 -0.96 12.08 3.07
N ARG A 362 -1.34 11.42 4.18
CA ARG A 362 -1.06 11.89 5.55
C ARG A 362 0.45 11.92 5.81
N THR A 363 1.17 10.85 5.46
CA THR A 363 2.63 10.77 5.62
C THR A 363 3.36 11.86 4.84
N LEU A 364 2.92 12.19 3.62
CA LEU A 364 3.46 13.29 2.83
C LEU A 364 3.02 14.69 3.34
N GLY A 365 2.14 14.75 4.33
CA GLY A 365 1.60 15.99 4.87
C GLY A 365 0.57 16.68 3.96
N ALA A 366 -0.03 15.97 3.00
CA ALA A 366 -1.04 16.51 2.09
C ALA A 366 -2.42 16.60 2.73
N ILE A 367 -2.77 15.67 3.61
CA ILE A 367 -4.01 15.63 4.38
C ILE A 367 -3.68 15.89 5.86
N ARG A 368 -4.55 16.62 6.56
CA ARG A 368 -4.41 16.87 8.00
C ARG A 368 -4.65 15.59 8.77
N GLU A 369 -3.91 15.39 9.88
CA GLU A 369 -4.20 14.31 10.83
C GLU A 369 -5.51 14.61 11.55
N GLU A 370 -6.39 13.60 11.65
CA GLU A 370 -7.53 13.66 12.56
C GLU A 370 -6.99 13.63 14.00
N VAL A 371 -7.16 14.73 14.71
CA VAL A 371 -6.89 14.75 16.16
C VAL A 371 -8.02 13.94 16.82
N PRO A 372 -7.73 12.81 17.47
CA PRO A 372 -8.76 12.04 18.14
C PRO A 372 -9.42 12.91 19.22
N PRO A 373 -10.76 12.85 19.40
CA PRO A 373 -11.50 13.71 20.33
C PRO A 373 -11.08 13.59 21.81
N SER A 374 -10.24 12.64 22.17
CA SER A 374 -9.69 12.44 23.51
C SER A 374 -8.49 13.34 23.88
N ALA A 375 -7.96 14.13 22.96
CA ALA A 375 -6.84 15.04 23.22
C ALA A 375 -7.25 16.49 23.53
N ILE A 376 -8.55 16.80 23.49
CA ILE A 376 -9.07 18.08 23.99
C ILE A 376 -9.21 17.95 25.51
N GLY A 377 -8.09 18.11 26.20
CA GLY A 377 -8.05 18.20 27.66
C GLY A 377 -8.91 19.32 28.14
N ASP A 378 -9.77 18.98 29.09
CA ASP A 378 -10.61 19.81 29.90
C ASP A 378 -9.82 21.03 30.42
N GLY A 379 -9.79 22.08 29.62
CA GLY A 379 -9.05 23.31 29.85
C GLY A 379 -9.91 24.34 30.57
N ARG A 380 -10.04 24.25 31.92
CA ARG A 380 -10.28 25.29 32.88
C ARG A 380 -11.44 26.25 32.55
N ARG A 381 -12.58 26.00 33.15
CA ARG A 381 -13.55 27.05 33.54
C ARG A 381 -12.80 28.10 34.35
N ARG A 382 -12.76 29.33 33.84
CA ARG A 382 -12.57 30.52 34.70
C ARG A 382 -13.93 30.91 35.27
N PRO A 383 -14.04 31.15 36.56
CA PRO A 383 -15.25 31.75 37.16
C PRO A 383 -15.19 33.27 37.09
N ASP A 384 -16.41 33.84 37.13
CA ASP A 384 -16.80 35.25 37.42
C ASP A 384 -16.82 36.19 36.21
N GLY A 385 -17.96 36.51 35.72
CA GLY A 385 -19.03 37.34 36.25
C GLY A 385 -18.69 38.82 36.25
N THR A 386 -19.12 39.55 35.21
CA THR A 386 -19.78 40.86 35.40
C THR A 386 -20.41 41.30 34.07
N ASP A 387 -21.69 41.41 34.17
CA ASP A 387 -22.66 42.10 33.34
C ASP A 387 -22.31 43.58 33.24
N ARG A 388 -22.29 44.15 32.04
CA ARG A 388 -22.64 45.53 31.76
C ARG A 388 -22.93 45.75 30.28
N THR A 389 -24.19 45.86 30.01
CA THR A 389 -24.84 46.63 28.92
C THR A 389 -24.29 48.06 28.84
N ASP A 390 -23.99 48.58 27.66
CA ASP A 390 -24.75 49.66 27.04
C ASP A 390 -24.19 50.10 25.67
N PRO A 391 -25.05 50.62 24.82
CA PRO A 391 -24.82 50.84 23.41
C PRO A 391 -24.57 52.35 23.11
N THR A 392 -24.47 52.66 21.80
CA THR A 392 -24.48 53.97 21.11
C THR A 392 -23.10 54.38 20.56
N ASP A 393 -22.98 54.23 19.23
CA ASP A 393 -23.28 55.18 18.12
C ASP A 393 -22.20 56.28 17.90
N PRO A 394 -22.25 57.03 16.81
CA PRO A 394 -21.72 56.69 15.48
C PRO A 394 -20.75 57.79 14.94
N THR A 395 -20.57 57.76 13.60
CA THR A 395 -20.07 58.83 12.69
C THR A 395 -18.56 58.96 12.55
N ASP A 396 -18.10 58.63 11.39
CA ASP A 396 -17.88 59.33 10.12
C ASP A 396 -16.63 60.24 10.08
N PRO A 397 -16.14 60.72 8.95
CA PRO A 397 -15.87 60.10 7.67
C PRO A 397 -14.45 60.40 7.10
N THR A 398 -14.16 59.76 5.96
CA THR A 398 -13.29 60.23 4.85
C THR A 398 -11.81 60.57 5.08
N ASP A 399 -11.01 59.81 4.42
CA ASP A 399 -9.97 60.32 3.55
C ASP A 399 -9.66 59.38 2.41
N PRO A 400 -9.71 59.82 1.16
CA PRO A 400 -9.40 59.02 -0.01
C PRO A 400 -8.01 59.41 -0.54
N THR A 401 -7.07 58.50 -0.46
CA THR A 401 -5.91 58.43 -1.38
C THR A 401 -5.01 57.32 -0.92
N ASP A 402 -5.06 56.18 -1.61
CA ASP A 402 -3.87 55.61 -2.14
C ASP A 402 -4.26 54.59 -3.27
N GLN A 403 -3.85 54.90 -4.45
CA GLN A 403 -3.94 54.10 -5.63
C GLN A 403 -2.68 53.21 -5.69
N THR A 404 -2.87 52.02 -6.27
CA THR A 404 -1.84 51.11 -6.76
C THR A 404 -1.21 50.15 -5.74
N ASP A 405 -1.85 49.02 -5.60
CA ASP A 405 -1.11 47.76 -5.68
C ASP A 405 -2.02 46.63 -6.21
N GLY A 406 -1.70 46.18 -7.41
CA GLY A 406 -2.44 45.14 -8.11
C GLY A 406 -2.20 43.77 -7.49
N THR A 407 -2.67 43.53 -6.28
CA THR A 407 -2.77 42.22 -5.70
C THR A 407 -3.93 41.48 -6.36
N ILE A 408 -3.61 40.51 -7.19
CA ILE A 408 -4.52 39.51 -7.74
C ILE A 408 -5.23 38.85 -6.57
N ARG A 409 -6.48 39.25 -6.29
CA ARG A 409 -7.36 38.55 -5.35
C ARG A 409 -7.60 37.16 -5.92
N HIS A 410 -7.02 36.16 -5.27
CA HIS A 410 -7.39 34.78 -5.48
C HIS A 410 -8.91 34.63 -5.26
N PRO A 411 -9.65 34.01 -6.17
CA PRO A 411 -11.03 33.65 -5.91
C PRO A 411 -11.07 32.74 -4.70
N GLN A 412 -11.76 33.16 -3.66
CA GLN A 412 -12.04 32.32 -2.48
C GLN A 412 -12.88 31.16 -2.97
N SER A 413 -12.29 29.98 -3.07
CA SER A 413 -13.00 28.73 -3.37
C SER A 413 -14.13 28.52 -2.40
N PRO A 414 -15.35 28.21 -2.86
CA PRO A 414 -16.52 28.01 -2.00
C PRO A 414 -16.49 26.70 -1.17
N ILE A 415 -15.41 25.92 -1.29
CA ILE A 415 -15.29 24.63 -0.59
C ILE A 415 -14.56 24.84 0.76
N ARG A 416 -15.31 25.22 1.79
CA ARG A 416 -14.78 25.46 3.16
C ARG A 416 -14.47 24.20 3.98
N ASN A 417 -14.71 22.98 3.47
CA ASN A 417 -14.56 21.71 4.22
C ASN A 417 -13.62 20.71 3.53
N SER A 418 -12.47 21.14 3.04
CA SER A 418 -11.46 20.21 2.52
C SER A 418 -10.41 19.94 3.60
N ASP A 419 -10.13 18.66 3.84
CA ASP A 419 -9.12 18.19 4.81
C ASP A 419 -7.68 18.38 4.30
N LEU A 420 -7.53 19.00 3.13
CA LEU A 420 -6.23 19.27 2.54
C LEU A 420 -5.44 20.32 3.35
N SER A 421 -4.17 20.02 3.55
CA SER A 421 -3.18 20.98 4.04
C SER A 421 -2.79 22.00 2.96
N PRO A 422 -2.12 23.11 3.30
CA PRO A 422 -1.53 24.01 2.30
C PRO A 422 -0.55 23.30 1.35
N ILE A 423 0.17 22.28 1.84
CA ILE A 423 1.05 21.43 1.04
C ILE A 423 0.22 20.59 0.06
N GLY A 424 -0.88 19.98 0.52
CA GLY A 424 -1.78 19.19 -0.33
C GLY A 424 -2.37 20.00 -1.48
N TRP A 425 -2.76 21.26 -1.24
CA TRP A 425 -3.22 22.17 -2.30
C TRP A 425 -2.15 22.49 -3.33
N LYS A 426 -0.87 22.67 -2.91
CA LYS A 426 0.25 22.84 -3.83
C LYS A 426 0.52 21.56 -4.63
N MET A 427 0.48 20.40 -3.98
CA MET A 427 0.67 19.11 -4.64
C MET A 427 -0.41 18.83 -5.70
N LEU A 428 -1.66 19.17 -5.43
CA LEU A 428 -2.79 18.97 -6.34
C LEU A 428 -2.63 19.72 -7.68
N ARG A 429 -1.96 20.88 -7.69
CA ARG A 429 -1.69 21.65 -8.92
C ARG A 429 -0.78 20.92 -9.89
N LEU A 430 0.01 19.96 -9.40
CA LEU A 430 0.94 19.18 -10.20
C LEU A 430 0.30 17.85 -10.60
N PRO A 431 -0.09 17.64 -11.88
CA PRO A 431 -0.76 16.41 -12.34
C PRO A 431 0.25 15.25 -12.43
N MET A 432 0.68 14.76 -11.27
CA MET A 432 1.63 13.67 -11.14
C MET A 432 1.46 12.99 -9.77
N HIS A 433 2.03 11.80 -9.63
CA HIS A 433 1.96 11.04 -8.41
C HIS A 433 2.36 11.89 -7.17
N PRO A 434 1.65 11.80 -6.03
CA PRO A 434 1.84 12.64 -4.85
C PRO A 434 3.27 12.70 -4.32
N ARG A 435 4.08 11.61 -4.42
CA ARG A 435 5.50 11.63 -4.03
C ARG A 435 6.31 12.65 -4.83
N TYR A 436 6.10 12.70 -6.16
CA TYR A 436 6.82 13.65 -7.02
C TYR A 436 6.33 15.07 -6.81
N SER A 437 5.02 15.26 -6.62
CA SER A 437 4.44 16.55 -6.31
C SER A 437 4.99 17.09 -4.99
N ARG A 438 5.09 16.25 -3.93
CA ARG A 438 5.66 16.64 -2.64
C ARG A 438 7.13 17.02 -2.75
N MET A 439 7.91 16.24 -3.52
CA MET A 439 9.32 16.53 -3.79
C MET A 439 9.49 17.89 -4.49
N LEU A 440 8.67 18.20 -5.50
CA LEU A 440 8.73 19.47 -6.22
C LEU A 440 8.26 20.66 -5.38
N VAL A 441 7.26 20.48 -4.51
CA VAL A 441 6.85 21.51 -3.54
C VAL A 441 8.00 21.86 -2.60
N GLU A 442 8.75 20.87 -2.11
CA GLU A 442 9.93 21.10 -1.29
C GLU A 442 11.06 21.76 -2.08
N ALA A 443 11.25 21.34 -3.35
CA ALA A 443 12.24 21.92 -4.25
C ALA A 443 11.95 23.39 -4.58
N SER A 444 10.68 23.79 -4.63
CA SER A 444 10.29 25.20 -4.75
C SER A 444 10.75 26.02 -3.53
N ARG A 445 10.60 25.47 -2.32
CA ARG A 445 11.05 26.10 -1.08
C ARG A 445 12.58 26.23 -1.00
N LEU A 446 13.30 25.20 -1.45
CA LEU A 446 14.78 25.12 -1.38
C LEU A 446 15.49 25.67 -2.64
N GLY A 447 14.75 26.13 -3.65
CA GLY A 447 15.33 26.75 -4.86
C GLY A 447 16.01 25.77 -5.82
N CYS A 448 15.67 24.46 -5.79
CA CYS A 448 16.31 23.40 -6.60
C CYS A 448 15.34 22.66 -7.54
N ILE A 449 14.25 23.31 -7.99
CA ILE A 449 13.23 22.72 -8.89
C ILE A 449 13.85 21.98 -10.09
N PRO A 450 14.85 22.51 -10.83
CA PRO A 450 15.38 21.79 -11.99
C PRO A 450 16.00 20.43 -11.63
N ALA A 451 16.74 20.36 -10.52
CA ALA A 451 17.34 19.10 -10.09
C ALA A 451 16.28 18.08 -9.65
N ALA A 452 15.28 18.49 -8.88
CA ALA A 452 14.16 17.64 -8.46
C ALA A 452 13.30 17.20 -9.66
N ALA A 453 13.05 18.07 -10.64
CA ALA A 453 12.32 17.72 -11.87
C ALA A 453 13.07 16.65 -12.67
N LEU A 454 14.40 16.73 -12.75
CA LEU A 454 15.20 15.69 -13.40
C LEU A 454 15.13 14.37 -12.63
N CYS A 455 15.19 14.39 -11.30
CA CYS A 455 15.00 13.18 -10.48
C CYS A 455 13.62 12.55 -10.70
N ALA A 456 12.54 13.36 -10.74
CA ALA A 456 11.20 12.87 -11.03
C ALA A 456 11.11 12.21 -12.42
N ALA A 457 11.76 12.80 -13.44
CA ALA A 457 11.82 12.23 -14.78
C ALA A 457 12.61 10.91 -14.83
N LEU A 458 13.70 10.79 -14.05
CA LEU A 458 14.52 9.59 -13.97
C LEU A 458 13.80 8.42 -13.29
N VAL A 459 12.98 8.69 -12.27
CA VAL A 459 12.20 7.65 -11.56
C VAL A 459 10.97 7.21 -12.36
N SER A 460 10.33 8.15 -13.06
CA SER A 460 9.07 7.88 -13.79
C SER A 460 9.27 6.98 -15.02
N GLY A 461 10.50 6.82 -15.48
CA GLY A 461 10.85 6.12 -16.70
C GLY A 461 11.44 4.72 -16.47
N ARG A 462 11.98 4.15 -17.54
CA ARG A 462 12.78 2.91 -17.49
C ARG A 462 14.18 3.21 -16.96
N ASP A 463 14.88 2.17 -16.51
CA ASP A 463 16.26 2.30 -16.04
C ASP A 463 17.16 2.93 -17.14
N LEU A 464 17.74 4.10 -16.82
CA LEU A 464 18.65 4.83 -17.73
C LEU A 464 19.92 4.03 -17.98
N LEU A 465 20.41 3.34 -16.95
CA LEU A 465 21.59 2.51 -17.00
C LEU A 465 21.22 1.05 -17.29
N ALA A 466 21.92 0.41 -18.21
CA ALA A 466 21.78 -1.01 -18.53
C ALA A 466 22.19 -1.86 -17.32
N ARG A 467 21.50 -2.95 -17.06
CA ARG A 467 21.92 -3.93 -16.05
C ARG A 467 23.15 -4.66 -16.56
N LEU A 468 24.20 -4.69 -15.74
CA LEU A 468 25.46 -5.33 -16.10
C LEU A 468 25.45 -6.82 -15.74
N GLY A 469 25.90 -7.64 -16.68
CA GLY A 469 26.20 -9.04 -16.46
C GLY A 469 27.63 -9.24 -15.93
N ARG A 470 28.01 -10.50 -15.70
CA ARG A 470 29.36 -10.84 -15.21
C ARG A 470 30.47 -10.49 -16.20
N ASP A 471 30.16 -10.44 -17.50
CA ASP A 471 31.12 -10.23 -18.58
C ASP A 471 31.26 -8.74 -18.96
N ASP A 472 30.48 -7.85 -18.36
CA ASP A 472 30.44 -6.41 -18.67
C ASP A 472 31.40 -5.56 -17.82
N LYS A 473 32.55 -6.15 -17.40
CA LYS A 473 33.52 -5.47 -16.53
C LYS A 473 34.00 -4.13 -17.10
N HIS A 474 34.25 -4.07 -18.41
CA HIS A 474 34.70 -2.84 -19.09
C HIS A 474 33.65 -1.73 -19.04
N ILE A 475 32.35 -2.08 -19.04
CA ILE A 475 31.26 -1.09 -18.87
C ILE A 475 31.15 -0.66 -17.40
N SER A 476 31.38 -1.60 -16.46
CA SER A 476 31.40 -1.29 -15.03
C SER A 476 32.50 -0.28 -14.71
N GLU A 477 33.73 -0.53 -15.18
CA GLU A 477 34.87 0.39 -15.01
C GLU A 477 34.60 1.77 -15.65
N ALA A 478 33.99 1.80 -16.85
CA ALA A 478 33.64 3.05 -17.52
C ALA A 478 32.58 3.85 -16.74
N ARG A 479 31.70 3.17 -15.97
CA ARG A 479 30.66 3.82 -15.15
C ARG A 479 31.19 4.47 -13.88
N GLU A 480 32.35 4.09 -13.37
CA GLU A 480 32.98 4.74 -12.21
C GLU A 480 33.13 6.26 -12.44
N LEU A 481 33.20 6.70 -13.69
CA LEU A 481 33.17 8.12 -14.04
C LEU A 481 31.92 8.85 -13.53
N PHE A 482 30.79 8.14 -13.40
CA PHE A 482 29.53 8.73 -12.92
C PHE A 482 29.39 8.68 -11.39
N GLU A 483 30.18 7.85 -10.70
CA GLU A 483 30.10 7.58 -9.26
C GLU A 483 31.00 8.57 -8.47
N ALA A 484 30.60 9.81 -8.34
CA ALA A 484 31.42 10.80 -7.62
C ALA A 484 30.86 11.20 -6.25
N SER A 485 29.75 10.61 -5.79
CA SER A 485 29.14 10.89 -4.48
C SER A 485 28.56 9.62 -3.89
N ALA A 486 28.76 9.40 -2.60
CA ALA A 486 28.15 8.31 -1.82
C ALA A 486 26.81 8.71 -1.18
N GLU A 487 26.27 9.88 -1.52
CA GLU A 487 25.07 10.44 -0.87
C GLU A 487 23.77 10.04 -1.56
N SER A 488 23.79 9.84 -2.89
CA SER A 488 22.58 9.46 -3.63
C SER A 488 22.88 8.79 -4.96
N ASP A 489 22.16 7.73 -5.26
CA ASP A 489 22.16 7.06 -6.57
C ASP A 489 21.70 8.01 -7.69
N PHE A 490 20.90 9.03 -7.35
CA PHE A 490 20.45 10.02 -8.31
C PHE A 490 21.59 10.85 -8.87
N PHE A 491 22.65 11.15 -8.10
CA PHE A 491 23.79 11.89 -8.62
C PHE A 491 24.51 11.12 -9.72
N THR A 492 24.61 9.79 -9.59
CA THR A 492 25.12 8.90 -10.64
C THR A 492 24.26 8.96 -11.89
N LEU A 493 22.92 8.84 -11.74
CA LEU A 493 21.99 8.91 -12.86
C LEU A 493 21.98 10.29 -13.55
N MET A 494 22.03 11.38 -12.79
CA MET A 494 22.09 12.74 -13.32
C MET A 494 23.36 12.97 -14.17
N ARG A 495 24.51 12.44 -13.76
CA ARG A 495 25.76 12.49 -14.53
C ARG A 495 25.69 11.64 -15.79
N ALA A 496 25.14 10.43 -15.69
CA ALA A 496 24.91 9.57 -16.85
C ALA A 496 23.97 10.25 -17.88
N PHE A 497 22.89 10.87 -17.39
CA PHE A 497 21.99 11.66 -18.22
C PHE A 497 22.72 12.86 -18.87
N GLN A 498 23.49 13.65 -18.10
CA GLN A 498 24.25 14.78 -18.62
C GLN A 498 25.28 14.35 -19.66
N PHE A 499 25.92 13.20 -19.46
CA PHE A 499 26.82 12.60 -20.46
C PHE A 499 26.06 12.28 -21.75
N ALA A 500 24.89 11.61 -21.67
CA ALA A 500 24.06 11.30 -22.82
C ALA A 500 23.63 12.57 -23.58
N ARG A 501 23.23 13.61 -22.85
CA ARG A 501 22.84 14.92 -23.41
C ARG A 501 24.01 15.58 -24.10
N ASN A 502 25.18 15.65 -23.49
CA ASN A 502 26.40 16.23 -24.08
C ASN A 502 26.88 15.48 -25.33
N SER A 503 26.61 14.18 -25.38
CA SER A 503 26.87 13.31 -26.54
C SER A 503 25.77 13.39 -27.60
N HIS A 504 24.82 14.33 -27.49
CA HIS A 504 23.64 14.46 -28.37
C HIS A 504 22.86 13.15 -28.52
N PHE A 505 22.81 12.35 -27.41
CA PHE A 505 22.17 11.04 -27.35
C PHE A 505 22.69 10.05 -28.41
N ASN A 506 23.99 10.12 -28.75
CA ASN A 506 24.60 9.20 -29.68
C ASN A 506 24.58 7.77 -29.12
N VAL A 507 23.96 6.85 -29.87
CA VAL A 507 23.71 5.46 -29.42
C VAL A 507 24.99 4.69 -29.13
N GLU A 508 26.01 4.85 -29.97
CA GLU A 508 27.27 4.12 -29.81
C GLU A 508 28.08 4.63 -28.61
N GLN A 509 28.18 5.96 -28.46
CA GLN A 509 28.85 6.55 -27.31
C GLN A 509 28.16 6.19 -25.99
N CYS A 510 26.83 6.31 -25.93
CA CYS A 510 26.06 5.95 -24.74
C CYS A 510 26.24 4.46 -24.39
N ARG A 511 26.22 3.56 -25.38
CA ARG A 511 26.37 2.11 -25.19
C ARG A 511 27.71 1.73 -24.53
N ARG A 512 28.80 2.42 -24.86
CA ARG A 512 30.13 2.18 -24.27
C ARG A 512 30.14 2.34 -22.74
N TYR A 513 29.27 3.21 -22.23
CA TYR A 513 29.11 3.48 -20.79
C TYR A 513 27.84 2.82 -20.22
N GLY A 514 27.22 1.92 -20.98
CA GLY A 514 25.97 1.25 -20.56
C GLY A 514 24.81 2.19 -20.33
N VAL A 515 24.76 3.34 -21.02
CA VAL A 515 23.66 4.30 -20.97
C VAL A 515 22.71 4.04 -22.13
N HIS A 516 21.41 3.98 -21.87
CA HIS A 516 20.38 3.84 -22.90
C HIS A 516 20.03 5.19 -23.51
N ALA A 517 20.57 5.49 -24.70
CA ALA A 517 20.38 6.78 -25.41
C ALA A 517 18.91 7.12 -25.65
N GLN A 518 18.08 6.14 -26.00
CA GLN A 518 16.65 6.33 -26.24
C GLN A 518 15.91 6.68 -24.95
N ILE A 519 16.23 6.00 -23.85
CA ILE A 519 15.67 6.32 -22.53
C ILE A 519 16.11 7.71 -22.08
N ALA A 520 17.38 8.10 -22.33
CA ALA A 520 17.87 9.43 -22.02
C ALA A 520 17.10 10.53 -22.77
N ARG A 521 16.71 10.30 -24.03
CA ARG A 521 15.83 11.23 -24.78
C ARG A 521 14.44 11.34 -24.16
N GLN A 522 13.85 10.22 -23.73
CA GLN A 522 12.55 10.23 -23.04
C GLN A 522 12.63 10.97 -21.71
N VAL A 523 13.71 10.73 -20.93
CA VAL A 523 13.97 11.50 -19.70
C VAL A 523 14.07 13.00 -20.00
N GLN A 524 14.75 13.42 -21.07
CA GLN A 524 14.83 14.83 -21.47
C GLN A 524 13.43 15.42 -21.71
N GLN A 525 12.60 14.75 -22.48
CA GLN A 525 11.23 15.20 -22.78
C GLN A 525 10.38 15.29 -21.50
N THR A 526 10.43 14.26 -20.64
CA THR A 526 9.70 14.26 -19.37
C THR A 526 10.20 15.35 -18.42
N PHE A 527 11.51 15.54 -18.34
CA PHE A 527 12.14 16.60 -17.56
C PHE A 527 11.67 17.99 -17.97
N GLU A 528 11.69 18.30 -19.29
CA GLU A 528 11.22 19.58 -19.82
C GLU A 528 9.74 19.81 -19.51
N GLN A 529 8.92 18.78 -19.62
CA GLN A 529 7.50 18.83 -19.30
C GLN A 529 7.26 19.10 -17.80
N ILE A 530 7.97 18.40 -16.91
CA ILE A 530 7.86 18.60 -15.44
C ILE A 530 8.33 20.02 -15.09
N LEU A 531 9.42 20.48 -15.70
CA LEU A 531 9.97 21.80 -15.46
C LEU A 531 8.99 22.92 -15.90
N GLN A 532 8.33 22.75 -17.04
CA GLN A 532 7.32 23.69 -17.52
C GLN A 532 6.10 23.73 -16.57
N LEU A 533 5.63 22.58 -16.08
CA LEU A 533 4.54 22.50 -15.10
C LEU A 533 4.93 23.20 -13.79
N ALA A 534 6.08 22.84 -13.22
CA ALA A 534 6.56 23.42 -11.97
C ALA A 534 6.76 24.95 -12.10
N GLY A 535 7.32 25.41 -13.24
CA GLY A 535 7.50 26.85 -13.50
C GLY A 535 6.19 27.63 -13.61
N ARG A 536 5.11 26.99 -14.05
CA ARG A 536 3.78 27.61 -14.14
C ARG A 536 3.04 27.60 -12.78
N ASP A 537 3.07 26.47 -12.09
CA ASP A 537 2.15 26.17 -10.98
C ASP A 537 2.80 26.39 -9.60
N LEU A 538 4.15 26.49 -9.51
CA LEU A 538 4.91 26.72 -8.28
C LEU A 538 5.66 28.07 -8.27
N LYS A 539 5.12 29.11 -8.93
CA LYS A 539 5.70 30.46 -8.96
C LYS A 539 5.66 31.12 -7.57
N GLU A 540 6.48 30.68 -6.67
CA GLU A 540 6.78 31.41 -5.44
C GLU A 540 8.25 31.81 -5.44
N THR A 541 8.54 33.08 -5.08
CA THR A 541 9.88 33.50 -4.71
C THR A 541 10.31 32.61 -3.54
N PRO A 542 11.50 31.99 -3.55
CA PRO A 542 11.93 31.17 -2.42
C PRO A 542 11.83 31.98 -1.14
N ALA A 543 11.14 31.48 -0.13
CA ALA A 543 10.98 32.15 1.17
C ALA A 543 12.32 32.28 1.90
N GLU A 544 13.32 31.49 1.50
CA GLU A 544 14.68 31.52 1.98
C GLU A 544 15.65 31.65 0.80
N PRO A 545 16.77 32.39 0.94
CA PRO A 545 17.78 32.39 -0.10
C PRO A 545 18.23 30.95 -0.35
N PRO A 546 18.44 30.54 -1.62
CA PRO A 546 18.81 29.18 -1.94
C PRO A 546 20.01 28.79 -1.08
N THR A 547 19.82 27.81 -0.22
CA THR A 547 20.91 27.22 0.55
C THR A 547 21.89 26.68 -0.48
N ARG A 548 22.98 27.39 -0.73
CA ARG A 548 24.11 26.94 -1.54
C ARG A 548 24.81 25.80 -0.77
N GLY A 549 24.16 24.66 -0.65
CA GLY A 549 24.70 23.47 -0.03
C GLY A 549 24.22 22.25 -0.81
N ASP A 550 25.03 21.20 -0.83
CA ASP A 550 24.76 19.91 -1.48
C ASP A 550 23.52 19.20 -0.91
N ASP A 551 22.97 19.69 0.21
CA ASP A 551 21.87 19.07 0.96
C ASP A 551 20.45 19.34 0.38
N ALA A 552 20.25 20.32 -0.49
CA ALA A 552 18.91 20.73 -0.95
C ALA A 552 18.18 19.62 -1.72
N LEU A 553 18.83 18.97 -2.67
CA LEU A 553 18.24 17.90 -3.45
C LEU A 553 17.96 16.64 -2.62
N PRO A 554 18.88 16.15 -1.77
CA PRO A 554 18.58 15.06 -0.84
C PRO A 554 17.39 15.33 0.09
N ARG A 555 17.21 16.56 0.59
CA ARG A 555 16.02 16.96 1.37
C ARG A 555 14.73 16.89 0.56
N CYS A 556 14.76 17.28 -0.72
CA CYS A 556 13.59 17.15 -1.60
C CYS A 556 13.23 15.69 -1.85
N LEU A 557 14.23 14.84 -2.10
CA LEU A 557 14.04 13.40 -2.27
C LEU A 557 13.49 12.76 -0.99
N MET A 558 14.04 13.12 0.18
CA MET A 558 13.49 12.70 1.46
C MET A 558 12.02 13.09 1.60
N ALA A 559 11.67 14.34 1.31
CA ALA A 559 10.28 14.81 1.45
C ALA A 559 9.30 14.07 0.54
N GLY A 560 9.74 13.70 -0.67
CA GLY A 560 8.91 12.95 -1.63
C GLY A 560 8.78 11.47 -1.32
N PHE A 561 9.79 10.86 -0.69
CA PHE A 561 9.85 9.42 -0.46
C PHE A 561 9.96 9.05 1.04
N ILE A 562 9.46 9.89 1.92
CA ILE A 562 9.56 9.70 3.37
C ILE A 562 8.82 8.44 3.85
N ASP A 563 7.76 8.01 3.17
CA ASP A 563 7.06 6.75 3.43
C ASP A 563 7.90 5.50 3.12
N GLN A 564 9.01 5.69 2.40
CA GLN A 564 10.01 4.68 2.05
C GLN A 564 11.34 4.94 2.78
N LEU A 565 11.27 5.54 3.98
CA LEU A 565 12.42 5.73 4.84
C LEU A 565 12.94 4.38 5.33
N CYS A 566 14.24 4.21 5.23
CA CYS A 566 14.95 2.98 5.56
C CYS A 566 16.03 3.26 6.62
N ARG A 567 16.18 2.32 7.55
CA ARG A 567 17.31 2.28 8.50
C ARG A 567 18.11 1.01 8.26
N ARG A 568 19.40 1.16 8.06
CA ARG A 568 20.32 0.02 7.99
C ARG A 568 20.42 -0.67 9.35
N ARG A 569 20.37 -2.00 9.39
CA ARG A 569 20.48 -2.77 10.65
C ARG A 569 21.85 -2.69 11.25
N ASP A 570 22.88 -2.99 10.45
CA ASP A 570 24.27 -3.00 10.90
C ASP A 570 25.22 -2.48 9.80
N GLN A 571 26.39 -1.95 10.21
CA GLN A 571 27.44 -1.61 9.25
C GLN A 571 27.99 -2.89 8.61
N GLY A 572 28.05 -2.92 7.28
CA GLY A 572 28.52 -4.07 6.50
C GLY A 572 27.44 -5.04 6.02
N THR A 573 26.18 -4.91 6.45
CA THR A 573 25.04 -5.63 5.87
C THR A 573 24.26 -4.74 4.92
N LEU A 574 23.54 -5.36 3.98
CA LEU A 574 22.57 -4.65 3.11
C LEU A 574 21.16 -4.68 3.68
N ASP A 575 20.95 -5.36 4.80
CA ASP A 575 19.62 -5.53 5.41
C ASP A 575 19.17 -4.24 6.09
N CYS A 576 17.94 -3.86 5.82
CA CYS A 576 17.34 -2.62 6.28
C CYS A 576 15.94 -2.85 6.85
N ASP A 577 15.60 -2.05 7.86
CA ASP A 577 14.24 -1.89 8.36
C ASP A 577 13.60 -0.68 7.69
N LEU A 578 12.31 -0.79 7.36
CA LEU A 578 11.48 0.28 6.81
C LEU A 578 10.34 0.60 7.79
N THR A 579 9.66 1.69 7.52
CA THR A 579 8.37 2.00 8.18
C THR A 579 7.36 0.86 8.01
N GLU A 580 6.42 0.74 8.94
CA GLU A 580 5.36 -0.29 8.96
C GLU A 580 5.88 -1.72 9.19
N GLY A 581 6.98 -1.86 9.92
CA GLY A 581 7.59 -3.15 10.24
C GLY A 581 8.09 -3.92 9.02
N ARG A 582 8.17 -3.28 7.85
CA ARG A 582 8.71 -3.89 6.63
C ARG A 582 10.23 -4.03 6.71
N SER A 583 10.77 -4.92 5.92
CA SER A 583 12.22 -5.10 5.76
C SER A 583 12.61 -5.31 4.30
N GLY A 584 13.85 -5.01 3.97
CA GLY A 584 14.38 -5.18 2.63
C GLY A 584 15.91 -5.16 2.60
N ALA A 585 16.47 -5.36 1.41
CA ALA A 585 17.91 -5.30 1.21
C ALA A 585 18.27 -4.15 0.24
N LEU A 586 19.24 -3.34 0.58
CA LEU A 586 19.76 -2.31 -0.32
C LEU A 586 20.37 -2.97 -1.57
N ALA A 587 20.11 -2.40 -2.73
CA ALA A 587 20.67 -2.86 -3.99
C ALA A 587 22.21 -2.80 -3.95
N ARG A 588 22.86 -3.82 -4.46
CA ARG A 588 24.34 -3.92 -4.43
C ARG A 588 25.02 -2.84 -5.26
N GLU A 589 24.36 -2.37 -6.28
CA GLU A 589 24.79 -1.30 -7.16
C GLU A 589 24.61 0.11 -6.57
N SER A 590 23.96 0.24 -5.41
CA SER A 590 23.78 1.54 -4.75
C SER A 590 25.10 2.09 -4.23
N VAL A 591 25.32 3.39 -4.41
CA VAL A 591 26.46 4.12 -3.84
C VAL A 591 26.26 4.46 -2.36
N VAL A 592 25.04 4.32 -1.82
CA VAL A 592 24.62 4.74 -0.46
C VAL A 592 24.84 3.61 0.57
N TYR A 593 25.95 2.90 0.48
CA TYR A 593 26.19 1.73 1.34
C TYR A 593 26.68 2.04 2.76
N ASN A 594 27.03 3.30 3.07
CA ASN A 594 27.53 3.69 4.40
C ASN A 594 26.50 4.48 5.23
N ALA A 595 25.42 4.98 4.64
CA ALA A 595 24.44 5.79 5.35
C ALA A 595 23.59 4.93 6.30
N PRO A 596 23.43 5.34 7.58
CA PRO A 596 22.56 4.65 8.53
C PRO A 596 21.07 4.84 8.22
N LEU A 597 20.71 6.01 7.68
CA LEU A 597 19.35 6.37 7.26
C LEU A 597 19.37 6.81 5.80
N PHE A 598 18.40 6.34 5.03
CA PHE A 598 18.21 6.72 3.63
C PHE A 598 16.74 6.54 3.21
N VAL A 599 16.33 7.19 2.15
CA VAL A 599 15.07 6.91 1.45
C VAL A 599 15.35 6.13 0.17
N ALA A 600 14.48 5.17 -0.16
CA ALA A 600 14.56 4.35 -1.38
C ALA A 600 13.46 4.76 -2.36
N ALA A 601 13.81 5.43 -3.46
CA ALA A 601 12.81 5.86 -4.45
C ALA A 601 12.30 4.72 -5.35
N SER A 602 12.93 3.55 -5.31
CA SER A 602 12.52 2.34 -6.02
C SER A 602 12.52 1.15 -5.08
N ILE A 603 11.37 0.51 -4.93
CA ILE A 603 11.24 -0.74 -4.19
C ILE A 603 10.73 -1.80 -5.16
N ARG A 604 11.41 -2.94 -5.23
CA ARG A 604 11.06 -4.04 -6.14
C ARG A 604 11.15 -5.37 -5.40
N GLU A 605 10.29 -6.31 -5.76
CA GLU A 605 10.40 -7.68 -5.28
C GLU A 605 11.13 -8.52 -6.33
N ILE A 606 12.11 -9.28 -5.89
CA ILE A 606 12.85 -10.23 -6.72
C ILE A 606 12.73 -11.64 -6.13
N SER A 607 12.49 -12.62 -6.99
CA SER A 607 12.50 -14.03 -6.59
C SER A 607 13.94 -14.49 -6.38
N SER A 608 14.26 -14.96 -5.17
CA SER A 608 15.53 -15.58 -4.87
C SER A 608 15.33 -17.07 -4.53
N ARG A 609 16.44 -17.83 -4.46
CA ARG A 609 16.41 -19.25 -4.03
C ARG A 609 15.90 -19.43 -2.59
N ALA A 610 15.99 -18.39 -1.76
CA ALA A 610 15.54 -18.37 -0.36
C ALA A 610 14.13 -17.78 -0.18
N GLY A 611 13.43 -17.42 -1.27
CA GLY A 611 12.13 -16.78 -1.26
C GLY A 611 12.15 -15.37 -1.87
N PRO A 612 11.02 -14.64 -1.85
CA PRO A 612 10.94 -13.28 -2.34
C PRO A 612 11.77 -12.34 -1.46
N VAL A 613 12.53 -11.46 -2.09
CA VAL A 613 13.36 -10.44 -1.41
C VAL A 613 12.93 -9.06 -1.90
N THR A 614 12.66 -8.16 -0.96
CA THR A 614 12.39 -6.74 -1.25
C THR A 614 13.71 -6.02 -1.49
N LEU A 615 13.94 -5.56 -2.72
CA LEU A 615 15.13 -4.82 -3.12
C LEU A 615 14.87 -3.34 -3.07
N LEU A 616 15.75 -2.60 -2.37
CA LEU A 616 15.71 -1.16 -2.18
C LEU A 616 16.72 -0.50 -3.12
N GLY A 617 16.25 0.31 -4.04
CA GLY A 617 17.09 0.97 -5.05
C GLY A 617 16.80 2.48 -5.12
N LEU A 618 17.62 3.19 -5.88
CA LEU A 618 17.60 4.65 -5.99
C LEU A 618 17.64 5.30 -4.61
N ALA A 619 18.61 4.87 -3.81
CA ALA A 619 18.76 5.31 -2.45
C ALA A 619 19.32 6.75 -2.38
N THR A 620 18.91 7.49 -1.35
CA THR A 620 19.45 8.80 -1.00
C THR A 620 19.64 8.87 0.51
N ALA A 621 20.85 9.17 0.96
CA ALA A 621 21.20 9.34 2.37
C ALA A 621 20.38 10.48 3.00
N VAL A 622 19.93 10.27 4.24
CA VAL A 622 19.09 11.22 4.97
C VAL A 622 19.70 11.51 6.34
N LYS A 623 19.66 12.76 6.76
CA LYS A 623 20.00 13.18 8.12
C LYS A 623 18.75 13.21 8.98
N ARG A 624 18.84 12.73 10.22
CA ARG A 624 17.73 12.72 11.18
C ARG A 624 17.11 14.11 11.36
N GLU A 625 17.96 15.13 11.47
CA GLU A 625 17.57 16.52 11.70
C GLU A 625 16.61 17.01 10.59
N TRP A 626 16.80 16.60 9.34
CA TRP A 626 15.91 16.96 8.23
C TRP A 626 14.52 16.36 8.38
N ILE A 627 14.42 15.13 8.93
CA ILE A 627 13.13 14.47 9.20
C ILE A 627 12.39 15.23 10.29
N GLU A 628 13.10 15.56 11.40
CA GLU A 628 12.56 16.31 12.54
C GLU A 628 12.07 17.71 12.14
N GLU A 629 12.77 18.40 11.23
CA GLU A 629 12.41 19.71 10.71
C GLU A 629 11.21 19.65 9.75
N THR A 630 11.17 18.65 8.87
CA THR A 630 10.18 18.58 7.78
C THR A 630 8.87 17.92 8.22
N PHE A 631 8.93 16.97 9.15
CA PHE A 631 7.79 16.15 9.62
C PHE A 631 7.71 16.08 11.16
N PRO A 632 7.70 17.21 11.87
CA PRO A 632 7.77 17.23 13.33
C PRO A 632 6.58 16.50 14.01
N SER A 633 5.39 16.51 13.40
CA SER A 633 4.20 15.81 13.94
C SER A 633 4.31 14.28 13.89
N GLN A 634 5.17 13.74 13.02
CA GLN A 634 5.34 12.31 12.82
C GLN A 634 6.57 11.75 13.54
N VAL A 635 7.36 12.62 14.18
CA VAL A 635 8.52 12.22 14.99
C VAL A 635 8.12 12.20 16.46
N THR A 636 8.38 11.07 17.11
CA THR A 636 8.12 10.89 18.53
C THR A 636 9.41 10.59 19.27
N ALA A 637 9.55 11.13 20.48
CA ALA A 637 10.66 10.82 21.37
C ALA A 637 10.11 10.26 22.68
N ALA A 638 10.51 9.05 23.03
CA ALA A 638 10.08 8.38 24.26
C ALA A 638 11.26 7.69 24.94
N ILE A 639 11.26 7.68 26.28
CA ILE A 639 12.22 6.89 27.05
C ILE A 639 11.59 5.52 27.27
N GLU A 640 12.24 4.49 26.73
CA GLU A 640 11.85 3.10 26.92
C GLU A 640 12.88 2.34 27.74
N HIS A 641 12.39 1.38 28.49
CA HIS A 641 13.21 0.49 29.29
C HIS A 641 13.34 -0.84 28.56
N LEU A 642 14.57 -1.18 28.15
CA LEU A 642 14.84 -2.37 27.35
C LEU A 642 15.67 -3.37 28.14
N PHE A 643 15.32 -4.64 28.03
CA PHE A 643 16.09 -5.72 28.63
C PHE A 643 17.18 -6.20 27.66
N ASP A 644 18.44 -5.96 28.02
CA ASP A 644 19.61 -6.47 27.32
C ASP A 644 19.85 -7.94 27.70
N ARG A 645 19.62 -8.86 26.80
CA ARG A 645 19.81 -10.28 27.01
C ARG A 645 21.28 -10.66 27.20
N THR A 646 22.18 -9.97 26.53
CA THR A 646 23.63 -10.26 26.58
C THR A 646 24.22 -9.87 27.93
N HIS A 647 23.92 -8.65 28.36
CA HIS A 647 24.44 -8.13 29.65
C HIS A 647 23.49 -8.41 30.81
N ARG A 648 22.32 -9.04 30.57
CA ARG A 648 21.30 -9.43 31.57
C ARG A 648 20.89 -8.26 32.47
N ARG A 649 20.64 -7.11 31.89
CA ARG A 649 20.29 -5.87 32.59
C ARG A 649 19.21 -5.08 31.86
N VAL A 650 18.50 -4.23 32.62
CA VAL A 650 17.61 -3.21 32.05
C VAL A 650 18.40 -1.92 31.91
N SER A 651 18.23 -1.26 30.77
CA SER A 651 18.74 0.07 30.48
C SER A 651 17.62 0.98 30.00
N ALA A 652 17.68 2.24 30.37
CA ALA A 652 16.81 3.26 29.84
C ALA A 652 17.42 3.77 28.53
N VAL A 653 16.61 3.83 27.48
CA VAL A 653 17.03 4.28 26.16
C VAL A 653 16.00 5.28 25.67
N LYS A 654 16.43 6.49 25.35
CA LYS A 654 15.63 7.46 24.63
C LYS A 654 15.59 7.06 23.16
N LEU A 655 14.43 6.71 22.68
CA LEU A 655 14.19 6.34 21.29
C LEU A 655 13.54 7.51 20.56
N ILE A 656 14.13 7.90 19.44
CA ILE A 656 13.54 8.86 18.51
C ILE A 656 13.03 8.04 17.34
N ARG A 657 11.73 8.12 17.04
CA ARG A 657 11.06 7.36 15.96
C ARG A 657 10.40 8.30 14.97
N PHE A 658 10.46 7.93 13.71
CA PHE A 658 9.54 8.40 12.69
C PHE A 658 8.48 7.33 12.52
N GLN A 659 7.24 7.63 12.90
CA GLN A 659 6.18 6.63 13.02
C GLN A 659 6.63 5.45 13.91
N ASP A 660 6.80 4.26 13.33
CA ASP A 660 7.28 3.04 14.02
C ASP A 660 8.80 2.79 13.86
N LEU A 661 9.46 3.45 12.88
CA LEU A 661 10.87 3.25 12.59
C LEU A 661 11.76 4.01 13.58
N VAL A 662 12.65 3.29 14.26
CA VAL A 662 13.62 3.92 15.18
C VAL A 662 14.72 4.62 14.38
N LEU A 663 14.78 5.94 14.47
CA LEU A 663 15.81 6.77 13.82
C LEU A 663 17.11 6.79 14.64
N HIS A 664 16.97 6.91 15.95
CA HIS A 664 18.11 7.05 16.86
C HIS A 664 17.79 6.50 18.24
N HIS A 665 18.79 6.03 18.92
CA HIS A 665 18.71 5.60 20.31
C HIS A 665 19.87 6.20 21.10
N GLU A 666 19.55 6.67 22.30
CA GLU A 666 20.52 7.27 23.22
C GLU A 666 20.35 6.67 24.60
N HIS A 667 21.41 6.10 25.15
CA HIS A 667 21.37 5.55 26.50
C HIS A 667 21.17 6.66 27.53
N GLN A 668 20.21 6.49 28.42
CA GLN A 668 19.93 7.40 29.50
C GLN A 668 20.60 6.88 30.79
N PRO A 669 21.27 7.75 31.54
CA PRO A 669 21.94 7.33 32.79
C PRO A 669 20.94 7.03 33.92
N ALA A 670 19.75 7.66 33.88
CA ALA A 670 18.73 7.46 34.89
C ALA A 670 17.69 6.45 34.37
N VAL A 671 17.41 5.42 35.17
CA VAL A 671 16.41 4.39 34.91
C VAL A 671 15.23 4.63 35.85
N ASP A 672 14.01 4.78 35.31
CA ASP A 672 12.81 4.85 36.16
C ASP A 672 12.64 3.55 36.93
N PRO A 673 12.59 3.62 38.29
CA PRO A 673 12.53 2.42 39.13
C PRO A 673 11.36 1.50 38.81
N ALA A 674 10.17 2.06 38.63
CA ALA A 674 8.96 1.29 38.39
C ALA A 674 8.97 0.67 36.96
N ALA A 675 9.48 1.40 35.96
CA ALA A 675 9.61 0.87 34.61
C ALA A 675 10.68 -0.22 34.51
N ALA A 676 11.79 -0.09 35.23
CA ALA A 676 12.82 -1.13 35.30
C ALA A 676 12.25 -2.43 35.88
N GLY A 677 11.50 -2.33 36.97
CA GLY A 677 10.84 -3.49 37.58
C GLY A 677 9.87 -4.16 36.64
N ARG A 678 9.03 -3.40 35.96
CA ARG A 678 8.11 -3.95 34.94
C ARG A 678 8.85 -4.64 33.78
N CYS A 679 9.94 -4.04 33.31
CA CYS A 679 10.77 -4.60 32.26
C CYS A 679 11.42 -5.94 32.65
N LEU A 680 11.97 -6.04 33.87
CA LEU A 680 12.49 -7.30 34.43
C LEU A 680 11.38 -8.36 34.55
N ALA A 681 10.20 -8.00 35.07
CA ALA A 681 9.08 -8.92 35.20
C ALA A 681 8.61 -9.44 33.83
N GLN A 682 8.54 -8.59 32.83
CA GLN A 682 8.24 -8.99 31.44
C GLN A 682 9.33 -9.87 30.83
N ALA A 683 10.59 -9.63 31.13
CA ALA A 683 11.68 -10.49 30.68
C ALA A 683 11.59 -11.89 31.31
N TYR A 684 11.19 -11.97 32.57
CA TYR A 684 10.88 -13.24 33.21
C TYR A 684 9.69 -13.96 32.57
N SER A 685 8.58 -13.27 32.30
CA SER A 685 7.41 -13.87 31.68
C SER A 685 7.66 -14.40 30.25
N LYS A 686 8.74 -13.96 29.61
CA LYS A 686 9.23 -14.42 28.30
C LYS A 686 10.35 -15.48 28.41
N ASP A 687 10.55 -16.06 29.58
CA ASP A 687 11.55 -17.10 29.86
C ASP A 687 13.02 -16.69 29.55
N TYR A 688 13.35 -15.39 29.69
CA TYR A 688 14.74 -14.94 29.45
C TYR A 688 15.66 -15.22 30.64
N PHE A 689 15.10 -15.51 31.81
CA PHE A 689 15.84 -15.96 32.99
C PHE A 689 14.90 -16.64 33.99
N GLU A 690 15.47 -17.45 34.87
CA GLU A 690 14.75 -18.15 35.93
C GLU A 690 14.80 -17.41 37.27
N LEU A 691 13.78 -17.55 38.09
CA LEU A 691 13.68 -17.04 39.45
C LEU A 691 13.64 -18.23 40.46
N PRO A 692 14.79 -18.60 41.04
CA PRO A 692 14.82 -19.70 42.01
C PRO A 692 13.91 -19.48 43.24
N GLN A 693 13.67 -18.21 43.60
CA GLN A 693 12.82 -17.83 44.74
C GLN A 693 11.32 -17.97 44.44
N PHE A 694 10.92 -18.03 43.16
CA PHE A 694 9.55 -18.32 42.77
C PHE A 694 9.28 -19.80 42.91
N ASN A 695 9.35 -20.23 44.20
CA ASN A 695 9.38 -21.62 44.62
C ASN A 695 7.98 -22.26 44.69
N HIS A 696 7.98 -23.53 45.07
CA HIS A 696 6.74 -24.34 45.23
C HIS A 696 5.73 -23.67 46.18
N GLU A 697 6.17 -22.97 47.23
CA GLU A 697 5.27 -22.35 48.21
C GLU A 697 4.45 -21.21 47.60
N ILE A 698 5.10 -20.34 46.80
CA ILE A 698 4.42 -19.24 46.08
C ILE A 698 3.40 -19.80 45.07
N ARG A 699 3.80 -20.84 44.30
CA ARG A 699 2.91 -21.48 43.33
C ARG A 699 1.70 -22.13 44.00
N GLN A 700 1.91 -22.81 45.11
CA GLN A 700 0.83 -23.40 45.88
C GLN A 700 -0.12 -22.37 46.49
N THR A 701 0.39 -21.19 46.90
CA THR A 701 -0.46 -20.11 47.41
C THR A 701 -1.34 -19.54 46.30
N SER A 702 -0.79 -19.34 45.12
CA SER A 702 -1.55 -18.90 43.93
C SER A 702 -2.62 -19.94 43.52
N ALA A 703 -2.26 -21.25 43.51
CA ALA A 703 -3.17 -22.33 43.19
C ALA A 703 -4.35 -22.45 44.20
N ARG A 704 -4.06 -22.24 45.47
CA ARG A 704 -5.07 -22.23 46.56
C ARG A 704 -6.07 -21.08 46.31
N LEU A 705 -5.58 -19.85 46.03
CA LEU A 705 -6.44 -18.71 45.82
C LEU A 705 -7.31 -18.88 44.57
N ASN A 706 -6.70 -19.32 43.48
CA ASN A 706 -7.41 -19.55 42.22
C ASN A 706 -8.49 -20.64 42.34
N LEU A 707 -8.20 -21.71 43.07
CA LEU A 707 -9.17 -22.74 43.35
C LEU A 707 -10.33 -22.23 44.21
N ALA A 708 -10.03 -21.46 45.26
CA ALA A 708 -11.06 -20.84 46.10
C ALA A 708 -11.96 -19.91 45.27
N ALA A 709 -11.39 -19.09 44.39
CA ALA A 709 -12.14 -18.24 43.47
C ALA A 709 -13.03 -19.03 42.50
N ALA A 710 -12.56 -20.19 42.04
CA ALA A 710 -13.32 -21.04 41.12
C ALA A 710 -14.49 -21.78 41.78
N VAL A 711 -14.33 -22.15 43.06
CA VAL A 711 -15.33 -22.90 43.86
C VAL A 711 -16.36 -21.97 44.53
N MET A 712 -15.94 -20.71 44.80
CA MET A 712 -16.72 -19.71 45.53
C MET A 712 -16.78 -18.39 44.71
N PRO A 713 -17.42 -18.38 43.54
CA PRO A 713 -17.44 -17.22 42.64
C PRO A 713 -18.15 -16.01 43.24
N GLU A 714 -19.00 -16.19 44.21
CA GLU A 714 -19.67 -15.11 44.96
C GLU A 714 -18.70 -14.20 45.74
N LEU A 715 -17.45 -14.61 45.90
CA LEU A 715 -16.42 -13.83 46.58
C LEU A 715 -15.73 -12.81 45.66
N GLU A 716 -16.00 -12.88 44.39
CA GLU A 716 -15.42 -12.00 43.36
C GLU A 716 -13.90 -11.81 43.49
N LEU A 717 -13.19 -12.89 43.83
CA LEU A 717 -11.74 -12.84 43.97
C LEU A 717 -11.06 -12.77 42.61
N PRO A 718 -10.15 -11.77 42.38
CA PRO A 718 -9.41 -11.71 41.14
C PRO A 718 -8.47 -12.92 41.02
N PRO A 719 -8.39 -13.56 39.83
CA PRO A 719 -7.49 -14.68 39.64
C PRO A 719 -6.04 -14.23 39.71
N VAL A 720 -5.17 -15.06 40.25
CA VAL A 720 -3.70 -14.89 40.23
C VAL A 720 -3.18 -15.60 38.99
N ASP A 721 -3.35 -14.95 37.84
CA ASP A 721 -2.86 -15.43 36.57
C ASP A 721 -1.44 -14.92 36.26
N ALA A 722 -0.92 -15.22 35.06
CA ALA A 722 0.39 -14.79 34.62
C ALA A 722 0.52 -13.25 34.61
N ALA A 723 -0.56 -12.51 34.31
CA ALA A 723 -0.57 -11.05 34.31
C ALA A 723 -0.45 -10.50 35.75
N ALA A 724 -1.22 -11.04 36.68
CA ALA A 724 -1.14 -10.69 38.11
C ALA A 724 0.25 -11.00 38.69
N ILE A 725 0.83 -12.13 38.35
CA ILE A 725 2.20 -12.48 38.73
C ILE A 725 3.20 -11.47 38.15
N THR A 726 3.10 -11.15 36.88
CA THR A 726 3.99 -10.17 36.23
C THR A 726 3.86 -8.78 36.90
N LEU A 727 2.66 -8.38 37.28
CA LEU A 727 2.43 -7.12 37.97
C LEU A 727 3.06 -7.14 39.39
N CYS A 728 2.91 -8.22 40.14
CA CYS A 728 3.53 -8.42 41.44
C CYS A 728 5.05 -8.35 41.35
N LEU A 729 5.66 -9.11 40.41
CA LEU A 729 7.09 -9.09 40.16
C LEU A 729 7.57 -7.71 39.72
N GLY A 730 6.78 -6.98 38.91
CA GLY A 730 7.10 -5.62 38.50
C GLY A 730 7.22 -4.64 39.66
N ARG A 731 6.39 -4.81 40.70
CA ARG A 731 6.50 -4.06 41.98
C ARG A 731 7.68 -4.51 42.81
N ALA A 732 7.88 -5.81 42.95
CA ALA A 732 8.98 -6.40 43.70
C ALA A 732 10.37 -6.02 43.14
N PHE A 733 10.47 -5.85 41.84
CA PHE A 733 11.71 -5.49 41.16
C PHE A 733 11.86 -3.97 40.96
N SER A 734 10.98 -3.15 41.51
CA SER A 734 11.10 -1.70 41.41
C SER A 734 12.47 -1.21 41.95
N GLY A 735 13.19 -0.48 41.05
CA GLY A 735 14.55 0.01 41.38
C GLY A 735 15.67 -0.98 41.06
N LEU A 736 15.38 -2.25 40.73
CA LEU A 736 16.36 -3.22 40.30
C LEU A 736 16.60 -3.11 38.78
N THR A 737 17.85 -3.28 38.38
CA THR A 737 18.24 -3.22 36.96
C THR A 737 18.93 -4.48 36.46
N LEU A 738 19.45 -5.31 37.34
CA LEU A 738 20.17 -6.53 37.01
C LEU A 738 19.37 -7.79 37.33
N VAL A 739 19.50 -8.81 36.50
CA VAL A 739 18.89 -10.13 36.75
C VAL A 739 19.39 -10.74 38.09
N LYS A 740 20.66 -10.54 38.44
CA LYS A 740 21.17 -11.03 39.72
C LYS A 740 20.48 -10.40 40.94
N GLU A 741 20.13 -9.12 40.85
CA GLU A 741 19.37 -8.41 41.88
C GLU A 741 17.93 -8.97 41.97
N ALA A 742 17.26 -9.17 40.80
CA ALA A 742 15.95 -9.78 40.76
C ALA A 742 15.94 -11.21 41.34
N GLN A 743 16.99 -11.99 41.09
CA GLN A 743 17.19 -13.32 41.68
C GLN A 743 17.48 -13.30 43.18
N ALA A 744 17.90 -12.21 43.74
CA ALA A 744 18.12 -12.06 45.18
C ALA A 744 16.95 -11.37 45.91
N ALA A 745 15.96 -10.90 45.19
CA ALA A 745 14.83 -10.15 45.76
C ALA A 745 13.97 -11.02 46.71
N PRO A 746 13.41 -10.47 47.80
CA PRO A 746 12.57 -11.20 48.76
C PRO A 746 11.14 -11.36 48.20
N LEU A 747 10.96 -12.25 47.23
CA LEU A 747 9.71 -12.41 46.50
C LEU A 747 8.56 -12.89 47.36
N ARG A 748 8.84 -13.66 48.41
CA ARG A 748 7.78 -14.16 49.34
C ARG A 748 7.05 -13.01 50.01
N ASP A 749 7.77 -12.05 50.57
CA ASP A 749 7.19 -10.91 51.26
C ASP A 749 6.44 -10.00 50.30
N ALA A 750 7.03 -9.72 49.12
CA ALA A 750 6.38 -8.97 48.06
C ALA A 750 5.08 -9.64 47.58
N PHE A 751 5.04 -10.96 47.50
CA PHE A 751 3.86 -11.69 47.09
C PHE A 751 2.77 -11.71 48.20
N VAL A 752 3.17 -11.78 49.46
CA VAL A 752 2.27 -11.64 50.60
C VAL A 752 1.63 -10.27 50.67
N ASP A 753 2.44 -9.21 50.49
CA ASP A 753 1.95 -7.84 50.50
C ASP A 753 1.06 -7.54 49.27
N PHE A 754 1.38 -8.15 48.09
CA PHE A 754 0.55 -8.03 46.89
C PHE A 754 -0.83 -8.69 47.05
N LEU A 755 -0.90 -9.86 47.66
CA LEU A 755 -2.16 -10.58 47.88
C LEU A 755 -2.95 -10.01 49.07
N GLY A 756 -2.31 -9.37 50.01
CA GLY A 756 -2.87 -8.86 51.25
C GLY A 756 -2.88 -9.92 52.36
N ARG A 757 -2.46 -9.54 53.57
CA ARG A 757 -2.33 -10.47 54.73
C ARG A 757 -3.67 -11.01 55.17
N ASP A 758 -4.70 -10.19 55.22
CA ASP A 758 -6.06 -10.61 55.62
C ASP A 758 -6.64 -11.67 54.67
N ARG A 759 -6.37 -11.54 53.37
CA ARG A 759 -6.76 -12.56 52.39
C ARG A 759 -6.02 -13.88 52.57
N LEU A 760 -4.77 -13.85 52.97
CA LEU A 760 -3.98 -15.05 53.21
C LEU A 760 -4.40 -15.77 54.50
N GLU A 761 -4.80 -15.02 55.57
CA GLU A 761 -5.37 -15.57 56.77
C GLU A 761 -6.70 -16.27 56.46
N TRP A 762 -7.59 -15.58 55.78
CA TRP A 762 -8.84 -16.18 55.30
C TRP A 762 -8.62 -17.40 54.40
N LEU A 763 -7.65 -17.34 53.47
CA LEU A 763 -7.31 -18.47 52.61
C LEU A 763 -6.84 -19.68 53.39
N ASN A 764 -6.20 -19.50 54.53
CA ASN A 764 -5.80 -20.60 55.40
C ASN A 764 -6.99 -21.31 56.10
N GLU A 765 -8.12 -20.62 56.24
CA GLU A 765 -9.36 -21.21 56.77
C GLU A 765 -10.11 -21.95 55.67
N VAL A 766 -10.26 -21.34 54.48
CA VAL A 766 -11.12 -21.87 53.40
C VAL A 766 -10.40 -22.90 52.52
N ALA A 767 -9.14 -22.67 52.19
CA ALA A 767 -8.31 -23.55 51.37
C ALA A 767 -6.93 -23.80 52.06
N PRO A 768 -6.87 -24.49 53.18
CA PRO A 768 -5.66 -24.64 54.01
C PRO A 768 -4.54 -25.42 53.30
N ALA A 769 -3.29 -25.06 53.53
CA ALA A 769 -2.13 -25.81 53.03
C ALA A 769 -2.04 -27.22 53.60
N ALA A 770 -2.65 -27.45 54.78
CA ALA A 770 -2.76 -28.74 55.39
C ALA A 770 -4.02 -28.79 56.30
N ILE A 771 -4.66 -29.93 56.34
CA ILE A 771 -5.84 -30.17 57.21
C ILE A 771 -5.43 -31.00 58.40
N PRO A 772 -6.16 -30.90 59.54
CA PRO A 772 -6.03 -31.83 60.66
C PRO A 772 -6.23 -33.27 60.22
N TRP A 773 -5.34 -34.15 60.65
CA TRP A 773 -5.39 -35.55 60.30
C TRP A 773 -5.40 -36.39 61.58
N LEU A 774 -5.55 -37.67 61.50
CA LEU A 774 -5.69 -38.62 62.60
C LEU A 774 -4.71 -38.35 63.79
N GLY A 775 -5.23 -37.92 64.94
CA GLY A 775 -4.45 -37.46 66.11
C GLY A 775 -3.89 -36.04 65.89
N GLU A 776 -2.66 -35.81 66.31
CA GLU A 776 -1.96 -34.51 66.20
C GLU A 776 -1.28 -34.27 64.80
N LYS A 777 -1.47 -35.24 63.88
CA LYS A 777 -0.88 -35.17 62.56
C LYS A 777 -1.58 -34.13 61.67
N LYS A 778 -0.86 -33.55 60.73
CA LYS A 778 -1.39 -32.67 59.65
C LYS A 778 -1.20 -33.35 58.30
N LEU A 779 -2.22 -33.38 57.48
CA LEU A 779 -2.20 -33.87 56.11
C LEU A 779 -1.95 -32.69 55.17
N LYS A 780 -0.79 -32.68 54.54
CA LYS A 780 -0.47 -31.65 53.52
C LYS A 780 -1.32 -31.83 52.28
N LEU A 781 -1.88 -30.72 51.76
CA LEU A 781 -2.63 -30.66 50.52
C LEU A 781 -1.75 -30.10 49.42
N LEU A 782 -1.84 -30.72 48.26
CA LEU A 782 -1.21 -30.25 47.03
C LEU A 782 -2.30 -29.73 46.10
N TYR A 783 -2.25 -28.44 45.81
CA TYR A 783 -3.24 -27.80 44.97
C TYR A 783 -2.78 -27.85 43.51
N PRO A 784 -3.66 -28.29 42.57
CA PRO A 784 -3.37 -28.31 41.16
C PRO A 784 -3.23 -26.88 40.62
N GLU A 785 -2.33 -26.66 39.66
CA GLU A 785 -2.17 -25.35 39.00
C GLU A 785 -3.38 -25.06 38.11
N GLU A 786 -3.95 -26.08 37.47
CA GLU A 786 -5.21 -26.02 36.74
C GLU A 786 -6.42 -26.10 37.69
N THR A 787 -7.23 -25.05 37.66
CA THR A 787 -8.39 -24.92 38.56
C THR A 787 -9.59 -25.78 38.14
N ARG A 788 -9.68 -26.20 36.91
CA ARG A 788 -10.77 -27.01 36.32
C ARG A 788 -10.21 -28.17 35.51
N ASP A 789 -10.95 -29.28 35.51
CA ASP A 789 -10.67 -30.44 34.65
C ASP A 789 -11.24 -30.25 33.22
N GLU A 790 -11.06 -31.26 32.37
CA GLU A 790 -11.56 -31.25 30.97
C GLU A 790 -13.09 -31.10 30.89
N ASP A 791 -13.84 -31.52 31.96
CA ASP A 791 -15.30 -31.37 32.07
C ASP A 791 -15.71 -30.03 32.70
N ALA A 792 -14.80 -29.06 32.83
CA ALA A 792 -14.98 -27.76 33.48
C ALA A 792 -15.37 -27.83 34.97
N ARG A 793 -15.14 -28.94 35.63
CA ARG A 793 -15.35 -29.09 37.09
C ARG A 793 -14.16 -28.59 37.87
N PRO A 794 -14.35 -28.02 39.09
CA PRO A 794 -13.23 -27.62 39.94
C PRO A 794 -12.33 -28.79 40.27
N ASN A 795 -11.02 -28.67 40.07
CA ASN A 795 -10.04 -29.66 40.40
C ASN A 795 -9.92 -29.80 41.94
N SER A 796 -9.94 -31.03 42.45
CA SER A 796 -9.77 -31.28 43.88
C SER A 796 -8.29 -31.22 44.28
N PRO A 797 -7.95 -30.60 45.41
CA PRO A 797 -6.60 -30.69 45.93
C PRO A 797 -6.28 -32.15 46.33
N GLU A 798 -5.02 -32.55 46.22
CA GLU A 798 -4.58 -33.92 46.39
C GLU A 798 -3.83 -34.09 47.73
N ALA A 799 -3.99 -35.26 48.31
CA ALA A 799 -3.19 -35.67 49.44
C ALA A 799 -2.84 -37.15 49.37
N ASN A 800 -1.63 -37.52 49.76
CA ASN A 800 -1.18 -38.91 49.82
C ASN A 800 -1.40 -39.45 51.23
N VAL A 801 -2.12 -40.57 51.32
CA VAL A 801 -2.50 -41.20 52.60
C VAL A 801 -2.16 -42.69 52.55
N LYS A 802 -1.54 -43.16 53.55
CA LYS A 802 -1.32 -44.66 53.71
C LYS A 802 -2.62 -45.34 53.91
N LEU A 803 -2.97 -46.30 53.06
CA LEU A 803 -4.26 -46.98 53.07
C LEU A 803 -4.54 -47.69 54.42
N HIS A 804 -3.53 -48.25 55.12
CA HIS A 804 -3.70 -48.89 56.40
C HIS A 804 -3.94 -47.92 57.58
N GLU A 805 -3.70 -46.61 57.41
CA GLU A 805 -3.94 -45.59 58.46
C GLU A 805 -5.33 -44.95 58.34
N ILE A 806 -5.95 -44.96 57.15
CA ILE A 806 -7.18 -44.23 56.88
C ILE A 806 -8.46 -44.80 57.41
N PHE A 807 -8.46 -46.07 57.88
CA PHE A 807 -9.68 -46.78 58.36
C PHE A 807 -10.40 -46.12 59.53
N ARG A 808 -9.73 -45.34 60.35
CA ARG A 808 -10.30 -44.54 61.45
C ARG A 808 -11.05 -43.28 60.96
N LEU A 809 -10.91 -42.90 59.67
CA LEU A 809 -11.62 -41.77 59.12
C LEU A 809 -13.10 -42.07 58.93
N LYS A 810 -13.96 -41.25 59.56
CA LYS A 810 -15.44 -41.44 59.51
C LYS A 810 -16.02 -40.73 58.31
N GLU A 811 -15.53 -39.52 58.00
CA GLU A 811 -16.02 -38.62 56.96
C GLU A 811 -14.90 -38.30 55.99
N HIS A 812 -15.25 -38.04 54.72
CA HIS A 812 -14.30 -37.66 53.72
C HIS A 812 -13.90 -36.17 53.91
N PRO A 813 -12.61 -35.81 53.87
CA PRO A 813 -12.20 -34.42 54.06
C PRO A 813 -12.64 -33.54 52.92
N GLN A 814 -13.14 -32.36 53.29
CA GLN A 814 -13.60 -31.33 52.36
C GLN A 814 -12.96 -29.99 52.70
N ILE A 815 -12.87 -29.11 51.75
CA ILE A 815 -12.41 -27.72 51.86
C ILE A 815 -13.44 -26.78 51.25
N CYS A 816 -13.15 -25.47 51.26
CA CYS A 816 -14.04 -24.43 50.75
C CYS A 816 -15.45 -24.56 51.37
N GLU A 817 -15.52 -24.58 52.73
CA GLU A 817 -16.77 -24.68 53.48
C GLU A 817 -17.58 -25.96 53.14
N GLY A 818 -16.88 -27.04 52.85
CA GLY A 818 -17.52 -28.32 52.49
C GLY A 818 -17.96 -28.47 51.04
N ARG A 819 -17.65 -27.54 50.18
CA ARG A 819 -18.06 -27.58 48.76
C ARG A 819 -17.17 -28.43 47.86
N LEU A 820 -15.91 -28.67 48.29
CA LEU A 820 -14.95 -29.40 47.45
C LEU A 820 -14.27 -30.53 48.22
N PRO A 821 -14.42 -31.80 47.80
CA PRO A 821 -13.75 -32.94 48.43
C PRO A 821 -12.26 -32.93 48.08
N VAL A 822 -11.41 -33.40 49.04
CA VAL A 822 -9.98 -33.60 48.81
C VAL A 822 -9.76 -34.93 48.09
N ARG A 823 -9.00 -34.98 47.02
CA ARG A 823 -8.61 -36.21 46.36
C ARG A 823 -7.55 -36.94 47.17
N LEU A 824 -7.95 -38.03 47.82
CA LEU A 824 -7.04 -38.84 48.56
C LEU A 824 -6.39 -39.91 47.67
N TRP A 825 -5.11 -39.81 47.47
CA TRP A 825 -4.29 -40.89 46.91
C TRP A 825 -3.94 -41.90 47.98
N LEU A 826 -4.52 -43.07 47.86
CA LEU A 826 -4.34 -44.18 48.76
C LEU A 826 -3.04 -44.90 48.44
N CYS A 827 -2.09 -44.83 49.32
CA CYS A 827 -0.72 -45.33 49.12
C CYS A 827 -0.53 -46.65 49.88
N ALA A 828 0.22 -47.57 49.31
CA ALA A 828 0.71 -48.77 49.99
C ALA A 828 1.68 -48.38 51.14
N PRO A 829 2.01 -49.35 52.06
CA PRO A 829 2.96 -49.07 53.15
C PRO A 829 4.34 -48.54 52.69
N ASP A 830 4.79 -48.92 51.48
CA ASP A 830 6.01 -48.50 50.84
C ASP A 830 5.91 -47.13 50.18
N GLY A 831 4.74 -46.46 50.23
CA GLY A 831 4.49 -45.15 49.66
C GLY A 831 4.01 -45.14 48.20
N LYS A 832 3.91 -46.30 47.53
CA LYS A 832 3.42 -46.36 46.13
C LYS A 832 1.92 -46.07 46.10
N ARG A 833 1.50 -45.14 45.20
CA ARG A 833 0.09 -44.85 44.95
C ARG A 833 -0.61 -46.05 44.35
N LEU A 834 -1.77 -46.43 44.91
CA LEU A 834 -2.60 -47.55 44.52
C LEU A 834 -3.82 -47.08 43.73
N GLU A 835 -4.64 -46.27 44.36
CA GLU A 835 -5.90 -45.75 43.84
C GLU A 835 -6.16 -44.33 44.40
N SER A 836 -7.07 -43.58 43.81
CA SER A 836 -7.54 -42.30 44.35
C SER A 836 -9.05 -42.34 44.62
N THR A 837 -9.47 -41.49 45.55
CA THR A 837 -10.91 -41.38 45.87
C THR A 837 -11.27 -39.94 46.28
N LEU A 838 -12.46 -39.50 45.87
CA LEU A 838 -13.14 -38.29 46.33
C LEU A 838 -14.22 -38.57 47.36
N ASN A 839 -14.44 -39.86 47.69
CA ASN A 839 -15.42 -40.32 48.69
C ASN A 839 -14.89 -41.57 49.38
N TRP A 840 -14.28 -41.37 50.54
CA TRP A 840 -13.69 -42.53 51.31
C TRP A 840 -14.72 -43.55 51.78
N PRO A 841 -15.90 -43.17 52.37
CA PRO A 841 -16.91 -44.17 52.78
C PRO A 841 -17.37 -45.03 51.62
N ALA A 842 -17.66 -44.50 50.49
CA ALA A 842 -18.08 -45.24 49.28
C ALA A 842 -16.95 -46.14 48.75
N PHE A 843 -15.70 -45.65 48.70
CA PHE A 843 -14.53 -46.42 48.31
C PHE A 843 -14.31 -47.60 49.24
N LYS A 844 -14.41 -47.38 50.56
CA LYS A 844 -14.29 -48.45 51.60
C LYS A 844 -15.33 -49.52 51.40
N ALA A 845 -16.56 -49.18 51.05
CA ALA A 845 -17.66 -50.17 50.86
C ALA A 845 -17.56 -50.91 49.50
N ALA A 846 -17.21 -50.25 48.41
CA ALA A 846 -17.34 -50.85 47.08
C ALA A 846 -16.02 -51.30 46.42
N VAL A 847 -14.92 -50.56 46.64
CA VAL A 847 -13.64 -50.78 45.95
C VAL A 847 -12.63 -51.52 46.84
N TYR A 848 -12.49 -51.09 48.09
CA TYR A 848 -11.51 -51.70 49.03
C TYR A 848 -11.62 -53.20 49.18
N PRO A 849 -12.83 -53.82 49.28
CA PRO A 849 -12.97 -55.31 49.44
C PRO A 849 -12.32 -56.05 48.25
N LYS A 850 -12.29 -55.47 47.08
CA LYS A 850 -11.65 -56.04 45.88
C LYS A 850 -10.13 -55.96 45.92
N LEU A 851 -9.57 -54.92 46.54
CA LEU A 851 -8.13 -54.68 46.65
C LEU A 851 -7.49 -55.40 47.84
N LYS A 852 -8.25 -55.65 48.91
CA LYS A 852 -7.80 -56.21 50.15
C LYS A 852 -7.04 -57.57 50.04
N PRO A 853 -7.51 -58.55 49.23
CA PRO A 853 -6.80 -59.82 49.10
C PRO A 853 -5.41 -59.67 48.49
N ALA A 854 -5.26 -58.82 47.49
CA ALA A 854 -4.00 -58.58 46.85
C ALA A 854 -3.00 -57.81 47.75
N LEU A 855 -3.49 -56.87 48.54
CA LEU A 855 -2.71 -56.09 49.48
C LEU A 855 -2.24 -56.94 50.68
N GLN A 856 -3.12 -57.85 51.23
CA GLN A 856 -2.74 -58.79 52.29
C GLN A 856 -1.62 -59.75 51.86
N LYS A 857 -1.69 -60.21 50.61
CA LYS A 857 -0.65 -61.10 50.05
C LYS A 857 0.68 -60.34 49.85
N LYS A 858 0.63 -59.09 49.45
CA LYS A 858 1.82 -58.31 49.15
C LYS A 858 2.46 -57.67 50.38
N TYR A 859 1.66 -57.29 51.38
CA TYR A 859 2.10 -56.62 52.61
C TYR A 859 1.56 -57.28 53.83
N PRO A 860 2.00 -58.53 54.16
CA PRO A 860 1.41 -59.39 55.24
C PRO A 860 1.66 -58.84 56.65
N ALA A 861 2.69 -57.96 56.82
CA ALA A 861 2.98 -57.34 58.12
C ALA A 861 2.04 -56.19 58.54
N ASN A 862 1.13 -55.79 57.66
CA ASN A 862 0.20 -54.69 57.92
C ASN A 862 -1.21 -55.24 58.24
N VAL A 863 -1.91 -54.59 59.20
CA VAL A 863 -3.30 -54.93 59.49
C VAL A 863 -4.23 -54.26 58.44
N TRP A 864 -4.94 -55.12 57.69
CA TRP A 864 -5.93 -54.75 56.68
C TRP A 864 -7.34 -55.02 57.23
N ILE A 865 -8.04 -53.95 57.71
CA ILE A 865 -9.33 -53.98 58.39
C ILE A 865 -10.45 -54.37 57.41
#